data_4bced307f9a28d8364bf31b38755854b
#
_entry.id   4bced307f9a28d8364bf31b38755854b
#
_cell.length_a   1.000
_cell.length_b   1.000
_cell.length_c   1.000
_cell.angle_alpha   90.00
_cell.angle_beta   90.00
_cell.angle_gamma   90.00
#
_symmetry.space_group_name_H-M   'P 1'
#
loop_
_entity.id
_entity.type
_entity.pdbx_description
1 polymer ?
#
loop_
_entity_poly.entity_id
_entity_poly.type
_entity_poly.pdbx_seq_one_letter_code
_entity_poly.pdbx_strand_id
1 'polypeptide(L)'
;LSTPALSADSTASASASESTDLMQEITVTARRREERILDTPISISAFSGPALEARGIERTDDLAKMVPNLVYQTNPGAGGSSSNAAVFIRGVGQADFIPTVEPGVGLYIDGVYIATTVGALMELNDVERLEVLRGPQGTLFGRNTIGGAVSVTSEKPSTKAFAGSASILYGTDNDREIKAKINLPLSSTVSASLSGALVKQDGYVDDVGTGQELGDTNNLVGKLALRWQGETTELNFSVDGTRTRENGPAFILKSVNFNSAIFNPAGLPLLPPGSPPTPGKYVINPPADAPVDNFSLFNNYIATLVTKAGNCLGLGSPTYNPAGDQTNKACYGPQYYSNGQNISFGTLPSLTDDNIWGTHLTFDWNISDNLRFKSITAYRHLQSNFQRDGDESPLTIYHLTDELSEHQFSEEVQLDGDAFSKALTWVGGLYYFDDRAVNPNLVDFSPITVESGGASSTKSYAAFAQGTYNFTSQLALTAGLRYTQDKKSFTPNEFIVNSKGGPFPDGLPVLPPIEVDANFSKATPLVNLSYHIVPETMVYATFSQGFKSGGFTQRVFPPLPATPTFQPETVTSYEVGFKTSTWEDKLHFNAAAYLTNYDDIQVSIFQSIAPITANGGTGRVKGLELESQVSPGDGWYFEGNVGLTDAYYTSILPTATDINLDSKFAFVSKWQYLIAGQKEFHLPDNSRITPRLEWQYRTAYFNDALNTQAEAQPAYGLLNGLLQWTAANSKLSATAGVKNALNKQFIDAAYFTPGSGPVSIIPDRGRQWYVMLKTTF
;
A
#
# COMPACT_ATOMS: atom_id res chain seq x y z
N LEU A 1 57.77 -46.13 20.57
CA LEU A 1 57.95 -44.65 20.73
C LEU A 1 57.55 -43.97 19.42
N SER A 2 56.32 -43.63 19.26
CA SER A 2 55.78 -42.84 18.13
C SER A 2 55.22 -41.53 18.67
N THR A 3 55.79 -40.42 18.25
CA THR A 3 55.35 -39.07 18.50
C THR A 3 54.13 -38.74 17.59
N PRO A 4 53.08 -38.06 18.11
CA PRO A 4 52.00 -37.58 17.23
C PRO A 4 52.41 -36.22 16.60
N ALA A 5 52.08 -36.10 15.31
CA ALA A 5 52.22 -34.87 14.55
C ALA A 5 51.11 -33.88 14.94
N LEU A 6 51.47 -32.65 15.28
CA LEU A 6 50.54 -31.53 15.41
C LEU A 6 50.04 -31.10 14.01
N SER A 7 48.77 -31.24 13.77
CA SER A 7 48.10 -30.58 12.67
C SER A 7 47.87 -29.10 13.03
N ALA A 8 48.40 -28.21 12.20
CA ALA A 8 48.15 -26.77 12.30
C ALA A 8 46.74 -26.50 11.77
N ASP A 9 45.83 -26.05 12.66
CA ASP A 9 44.57 -25.46 12.27
C ASP A 9 44.82 -24.12 11.58
N SER A 10 44.54 -24.08 10.28
CA SER A 10 44.49 -22.83 9.54
C SER A 10 43.11 -22.19 9.76
N THR A 11 43.05 -21.28 10.74
CA THR A 11 41.91 -20.33 10.85
C THR A 11 42.00 -19.36 9.70
N ALA A 12 41.35 -19.67 8.59
CA ALA A 12 41.01 -18.68 7.56
C ALA A 12 39.82 -17.88 8.08
N SER A 13 40.07 -16.69 8.61
CA SER A 13 39.04 -15.68 8.79
C SER A 13 38.58 -15.23 7.43
N ALA A 14 37.43 -15.73 7.00
CA ALA A 14 36.72 -15.17 5.86
C ALA A 14 36.14 -13.83 6.29
N SER A 15 36.76 -12.72 5.89
CA SER A 15 36.11 -11.42 5.87
C SER A 15 35.11 -11.43 4.71
N ALA A 16 33.84 -11.72 5.01
CA ALA A 16 32.78 -11.54 4.03
C ALA A 16 32.71 -10.05 3.64
N SER A 17 32.74 -9.73 2.35
CA SER A 17 32.56 -8.39 1.83
C SER A 17 31.06 -8.06 1.75
N GLU A 18 30.66 -6.81 1.91
CA GLU A 18 29.25 -6.39 1.80
C GLU A 18 28.63 -6.72 0.42
N SER A 19 29.42 -6.75 -0.63
CA SER A 19 28.96 -7.20 -1.97
C SER A 19 28.56 -8.69 -1.95
N THR A 20 29.11 -9.48 -1.03
CA THR A 20 28.76 -10.88 -0.82
C THR A 20 27.41 -10.99 -0.07
N ASP A 21 27.11 -10.05 0.84
CA ASP A 21 25.84 -10.03 1.58
C ASP A 21 24.63 -9.73 0.68
N LEU A 22 24.78 -8.90 -0.34
CA LEU A 22 23.71 -8.59 -1.29
C LEU A 22 23.37 -9.75 -2.23
N MET A 23 24.29 -10.67 -2.44
CA MET A 23 24.13 -11.90 -3.23
C MET A 23 23.80 -13.11 -2.35
N GLN A 24 23.70 -12.92 -1.04
CA GLN A 24 23.38 -14.01 -0.12
C GLN A 24 22.03 -14.61 -0.48
N GLU A 25 21.99 -15.93 -0.59
CA GLU A 25 20.76 -16.64 -0.85
C GLU A 25 19.72 -16.42 0.27
N ILE A 26 18.55 -15.91 -0.12
CA ILE A 26 17.48 -15.60 0.82
C ILE A 26 16.56 -16.81 0.94
N THR A 27 16.34 -17.26 2.19
CA THR A 27 15.29 -18.20 2.54
C THR A 27 13.96 -17.45 2.62
N VAL A 28 12.92 -17.96 1.98
CA VAL A 28 11.57 -17.39 1.96
C VAL A 28 10.56 -18.29 2.65
N THR A 29 9.44 -17.70 3.11
CA THR A 29 8.35 -18.44 3.76
C THR A 29 7.03 -18.39 2.98
N ALA A 30 7.11 -18.07 1.73
CA ALA A 30 5.97 -17.89 0.81
C ALA A 30 5.02 -19.11 0.75
N ARG A 31 5.51 -20.31 1.03
CA ARG A 31 4.71 -21.55 1.08
C ARG A 31 4.49 -22.07 2.51
N ARG A 32 4.52 -21.17 3.51
CA ARG A 32 4.39 -21.49 4.96
C ARG A 32 5.52 -22.41 5.48
N ARG A 33 6.59 -22.58 4.72
CA ARG A 33 7.82 -23.32 5.06
C ARG A 33 9.03 -22.50 4.62
N GLU A 34 10.13 -22.65 5.32
CA GLU A 34 11.40 -22.03 4.92
C GLU A 34 11.97 -22.80 3.72
N GLU A 35 12.16 -22.08 2.62
CA GLU A 35 12.65 -22.60 1.34
C GLU A 35 13.58 -21.60 0.69
N ARG A 36 14.51 -22.08 -0.14
CA ARG A 36 15.34 -21.20 -0.96
C ARG A 36 14.47 -20.47 -1.98
N ILE A 37 14.72 -19.20 -2.22
CA ILE A 37 13.98 -18.41 -3.22
C ILE A 37 14.05 -19.07 -4.62
N LEU A 38 15.18 -19.72 -4.94
CA LEU A 38 15.40 -20.43 -6.19
C LEU A 38 14.47 -21.67 -6.34
N ASP A 39 14.16 -22.34 -5.24
CA ASP A 39 13.32 -23.56 -5.21
C ASP A 39 11.84 -23.24 -5.04
N THR A 40 11.48 -21.96 -4.90
CA THR A 40 10.10 -21.52 -4.70
C THR A 40 9.48 -21.15 -6.05
N PRO A 41 8.57 -21.96 -6.64
CA PRO A 41 8.09 -21.79 -8.00
C PRO A 41 6.91 -20.78 -8.08
N ILE A 42 7.13 -19.57 -7.62
CA ILE A 42 6.22 -18.41 -7.69
C ILE A 42 7.04 -17.13 -7.98
N SER A 43 6.39 -16.13 -8.54
CA SER A 43 6.99 -14.80 -8.69
C SER A 43 7.08 -14.12 -7.33
N ILE A 44 8.30 -13.95 -6.82
CA ILE A 44 8.58 -13.39 -5.50
C ILE A 44 9.86 -12.55 -5.53
N SER A 45 9.80 -11.37 -4.89
CA SER A 45 10.98 -10.58 -4.52
C SER A 45 11.16 -10.65 -3.02
N ALA A 46 12.36 -10.92 -2.55
CA ALA A 46 12.67 -11.00 -1.13
C ALA A 46 13.94 -10.21 -0.81
N PHE A 47 13.96 -9.59 0.34
CA PHE A 47 15.04 -8.75 0.83
C PHE A 47 15.34 -9.06 2.30
N SER A 48 16.60 -9.22 2.64
CA SER A 48 17.02 -9.26 4.05
C SER A 48 17.08 -7.84 4.63
N GLY A 49 17.01 -7.70 5.95
CA GLY A 49 17.15 -6.41 6.64
C GLY A 49 18.41 -5.64 6.21
N PRO A 50 19.62 -6.25 6.22
CA PRO A 50 20.84 -5.61 5.71
C PRO A 50 20.75 -5.19 4.24
N ALA A 51 20.07 -5.98 3.39
CA ALA A 51 19.88 -5.63 1.99
C ALA A 51 18.94 -4.44 1.78
N LEU A 52 17.92 -4.26 2.64
CA LEU A 52 17.07 -3.07 2.65
C LEU A 52 17.87 -1.83 3.06
N GLU A 53 18.64 -1.91 4.13
CA GLU A 53 19.50 -0.82 4.60
C GLU A 53 20.52 -0.37 3.56
N ALA A 54 21.22 -1.31 2.91
CA ALA A 54 22.22 -1.01 1.88
C ALA A 54 21.62 -0.28 0.65
N ARG A 55 20.30 -0.34 0.47
CA ARG A 55 19.54 0.34 -0.58
C ARG A 55 18.87 1.64 -0.10
N GLY A 56 18.97 1.96 1.19
CA GLY A 56 18.28 3.11 1.79
C GLY A 56 16.76 2.95 1.80
N ILE A 57 16.28 1.70 1.96
CA ILE A 57 14.86 1.36 2.10
C ILE A 57 14.52 1.42 3.59
N GLU A 58 13.71 2.37 3.98
CA GLU A 58 13.40 2.66 5.38
C GLU A 58 11.94 2.40 5.72
N ARG A 59 11.04 2.49 4.73
CA ARG A 59 9.60 2.29 4.87
C ARG A 59 9.06 1.33 3.80
N THR A 60 7.85 0.82 4.04
CA THR A 60 7.21 -0.14 3.13
C THR A 60 6.87 0.44 1.75
N ASP A 61 6.61 1.74 1.63
CA ASP A 61 6.35 2.40 0.34
C ASP A 61 7.59 2.48 -0.56
N ASP A 62 8.80 2.50 0.02
CA ASP A 62 10.04 2.42 -0.75
C ASP A 62 10.16 1.14 -1.59
N LEU A 63 9.45 0.06 -1.23
CA LEU A 63 9.43 -1.20 -2.00
C LEU A 63 8.91 -1.04 -3.42
N ALA A 64 8.01 -0.09 -3.66
CA ALA A 64 7.50 0.20 -5.00
C ALA A 64 8.59 0.65 -5.97
N LYS A 65 9.74 1.06 -5.45
CA LYS A 65 10.94 1.44 -6.23
C LYS A 65 11.70 0.21 -6.73
N MET A 66 11.65 -0.90 -5.97
CA MET A 66 12.49 -2.08 -6.16
C MET A 66 11.75 -3.24 -6.85
N VAL A 67 10.47 -3.42 -6.54
CA VAL A 67 9.71 -4.59 -6.96
C VAL A 67 8.96 -4.29 -8.27
N PRO A 68 9.15 -5.09 -9.33
CA PRO A 68 8.41 -4.92 -10.59
C PRO A 68 6.90 -4.99 -10.37
N ASN A 69 6.16 -4.08 -11.02
CA ASN A 69 4.69 -4.03 -11.02
C ASN A 69 4.04 -3.87 -9.62
N LEU A 70 4.82 -3.46 -8.62
CA LEU A 70 4.32 -3.02 -7.32
C LEU A 70 4.07 -1.51 -7.35
N VAL A 71 2.93 -1.09 -6.82
CA VAL A 71 2.60 0.29 -6.51
C VAL A 71 2.21 0.33 -5.03
N TYR A 72 2.85 1.22 -4.32
CA TYR A 72 2.51 1.58 -2.95
C TYR A 72 2.05 3.04 -3.00
N GLN A 73 0.74 3.25 -3.01
CA GLN A 73 0.18 4.59 -3.13
C GLN A 73 -0.09 5.14 -1.74
N THR A 74 0.66 6.14 -1.34
CA THR A 74 0.41 6.87 -0.10
C THR A 74 -0.81 7.77 -0.26
N ASN A 75 -1.61 7.91 0.79
CA ASN A 75 -2.80 8.78 0.82
C ASN A 75 -3.74 8.60 -0.38
N PRO A 76 -4.15 7.38 -0.74
CA PRO A 76 -5.03 7.16 -1.86
C PRO A 76 -6.45 7.64 -1.56
N GLY A 77 -7.10 8.20 -2.56
CA GLY A 77 -8.53 8.51 -2.50
C GLY A 77 -8.92 9.63 -1.52
N ALA A 78 -10.13 9.52 -0.97
CA ALA A 78 -10.69 10.50 -0.03
C ALA A 78 -10.05 10.47 1.36
N GLY A 79 -9.19 9.49 1.64
CA GLY A 79 -8.55 9.32 2.93
C GLY A 79 -7.67 10.50 3.32
N GLY A 80 -7.82 10.96 4.54
CA GLY A 80 -7.04 12.06 5.07
C GLY A 80 -5.93 11.63 6.03
N SER A 81 -5.83 10.32 6.39
CA SER A 81 -4.74 9.84 7.23
C SER A 81 -3.45 9.69 6.43
N SER A 82 -2.37 10.29 6.92
CA SER A 82 -1.04 10.19 6.33
C SER A 82 -0.44 8.78 6.44
N SER A 83 -0.93 7.93 7.34
CA SER A 83 -0.51 6.53 7.49
C SER A 83 -1.23 5.56 6.54
N ASN A 84 -2.22 6.05 5.77
CA ASN A 84 -2.97 5.22 4.85
C ASN A 84 -2.17 4.92 3.58
N ALA A 85 -2.17 3.66 3.16
CA ALA A 85 -1.55 3.26 1.90
C ALA A 85 -2.36 2.18 1.16
N ALA A 86 -2.56 2.40 -0.13
CA ALA A 86 -3.10 1.38 -1.02
C ALA A 86 -2.00 0.66 -1.77
N VAL A 87 -2.06 -0.66 -1.74
CA VAL A 87 -1.07 -1.51 -2.40
C VAL A 87 -1.68 -2.16 -3.63
N PHE A 88 -1.01 -2.03 -4.77
CA PHE A 88 -1.39 -2.68 -6.02
C PHE A 88 -0.23 -3.53 -6.53
N ILE A 89 -0.51 -4.76 -6.92
CA ILE A 89 0.44 -5.64 -7.58
C ILE A 89 -0.15 -6.05 -8.93
N ARG A 90 0.61 -5.81 -10.01
CA ARG A 90 0.13 -6.09 -11.39
C ARG A 90 -1.18 -5.37 -11.74
N GLY A 91 -1.42 -4.20 -11.13
CA GLY A 91 -2.65 -3.42 -11.32
C GLY A 91 -3.87 -3.94 -10.53
N VAL A 92 -3.69 -4.92 -9.67
CA VAL A 92 -4.74 -5.47 -8.81
C VAL A 92 -4.55 -4.98 -7.38
N GLY A 93 -5.53 -4.30 -6.82
CA GLY A 93 -5.46 -3.68 -5.50
C GLY A 93 -6.77 -2.97 -5.14
N GLN A 94 -6.75 -2.16 -4.09
CA GLN A 94 -7.87 -1.31 -3.67
C GLN A 94 -7.34 -0.03 -3.05
N ALA A 95 -7.96 1.10 -3.39
CA ALA A 95 -7.55 2.43 -2.94
C ALA A 95 -8.36 2.95 -1.75
N ASP A 96 -9.56 2.43 -1.51
CA ASP A 96 -10.45 2.92 -0.44
C ASP A 96 -9.99 2.41 0.94
N PHE A 97 -10.12 3.25 1.95
CA PHE A 97 -9.67 2.98 3.33
C PHE A 97 -10.79 2.58 4.28
N ILE A 98 -12.07 2.68 3.86
CA ILE A 98 -13.20 2.41 4.75
C ILE A 98 -13.28 0.93 5.14
N PRO A 99 -13.70 0.60 6.37
CA PRO A 99 -13.65 -0.78 6.87
C PRO A 99 -14.63 -1.75 6.18
N THR A 100 -15.61 -1.23 5.43
CA THR A 100 -16.51 -2.07 4.62
C THR A 100 -15.92 -2.51 3.28
N VAL A 101 -14.75 -1.96 2.89
CA VAL A 101 -14.03 -2.26 1.65
C VAL A 101 -12.63 -2.76 1.98
N GLU A 102 -12.35 -4.00 1.65
CA GLU A 102 -11.10 -4.67 2.02
C GLU A 102 -9.98 -4.46 0.99
N PRO A 103 -8.69 -4.57 1.38
CA PRO A 103 -7.56 -4.44 0.45
C PRO A 103 -7.53 -5.59 -0.57
N GLY A 104 -6.89 -5.36 -1.73
CA GLY A 104 -6.70 -6.39 -2.76
C GLY A 104 -5.34 -7.09 -2.68
N VAL A 105 -4.41 -6.55 -1.88
CA VAL A 105 -3.10 -7.12 -1.57
C VAL A 105 -3.02 -7.32 -0.06
N GLY A 106 -2.69 -8.54 0.36
CA GLY A 106 -2.58 -8.86 1.78
C GLY A 106 -1.30 -8.32 2.38
N LEU A 107 -1.39 -7.66 3.52
CA LEU A 107 -0.26 -7.22 4.32
C LEU A 107 -0.13 -8.12 5.56
N TYR A 108 1.09 -8.61 5.82
CA TYR A 108 1.37 -9.52 6.93
C TYR A 108 2.58 -9.04 7.73
N ILE A 109 2.48 -9.10 9.07
CA ILE A 109 3.58 -8.90 10.00
C ILE A 109 3.73 -10.17 10.83
N ASP A 110 4.88 -10.84 10.76
CA ASP A 110 5.15 -12.10 11.48
C ASP A 110 4.08 -13.18 11.26
N GLY A 111 3.49 -13.21 10.06
CA GLY A 111 2.43 -14.12 9.68
C GLY A 111 1.01 -13.67 10.04
N VAL A 112 0.85 -12.58 10.78
CA VAL A 112 -0.44 -11.98 11.15
C VAL A 112 -0.97 -11.10 10.02
N TYR A 113 -2.17 -11.36 9.54
CA TYR A 113 -2.85 -10.54 8.54
C TYR A 113 -3.27 -9.18 9.13
N ILE A 114 -3.05 -8.10 8.39
CA ILE A 114 -3.50 -6.74 8.71
C ILE A 114 -4.68 -6.40 7.82
N ALA A 115 -5.85 -6.14 8.43
CA ALA A 115 -7.10 -6.00 7.69
C ALA A 115 -7.31 -4.62 7.06
N THR A 116 -6.70 -3.58 7.62
CA THR A 116 -6.89 -2.20 7.23
C THR A 116 -5.72 -1.65 6.40
N THR A 117 -6.02 -0.66 5.56
CA THR A 117 -5.01 0.13 4.83
C THR A 117 -4.47 1.29 5.66
N VAL A 118 -5.20 1.74 6.69
CA VAL A 118 -4.73 2.73 7.67
C VAL A 118 -3.64 2.09 8.54
N GLY A 119 -2.49 2.73 8.63
CA GLY A 119 -1.31 2.17 9.30
C GLY A 119 -0.52 1.17 8.44
N ALA A 120 -0.81 1.05 7.14
CA ALA A 120 -0.07 0.20 6.22
C ALA A 120 1.31 0.78 5.81
N LEU A 121 1.54 2.06 6.05
CA LEU A 121 2.86 2.67 5.94
C LEU A 121 3.66 2.37 7.21
N MET A 122 4.57 1.39 7.11
CA MET A 122 5.34 0.92 8.27
C MET A 122 6.81 1.28 8.17
N GLU A 123 7.38 1.69 9.30
CA GLU A 123 8.82 1.84 9.47
C GLU A 123 9.49 0.46 9.59
N LEU A 124 10.52 0.21 8.78
CA LEU A 124 11.25 -1.06 8.71
C LEU A 124 12.45 -1.04 9.69
N ASN A 125 12.17 -1.16 10.98
CA ASN A 125 13.20 -0.97 12.03
C ASN A 125 13.88 -2.27 12.49
N ASP A 126 13.19 -3.41 12.46
CA ASP A 126 13.68 -4.67 13.04
C ASP A 126 13.35 -5.86 12.09
N VAL A 127 13.62 -5.67 10.81
CA VAL A 127 13.24 -6.62 9.77
C VAL A 127 14.34 -7.66 9.56
N GLU A 128 13.99 -8.94 9.73
CA GLU A 128 14.80 -10.07 9.27
C GLU A 128 14.69 -10.23 7.77
N ARG A 129 13.42 -10.19 7.27
CA ARG A 129 13.10 -10.46 5.89
C ARG A 129 11.81 -9.77 5.49
N LEU A 130 11.79 -9.29 4.26
CA LEU A 130 10.60 -8.76 3.62
C LEU A 130 10.38 -9.50 2.29
N GLU A 131 9.16 -9.99 2.08
CA GLU A 131 8.78 -10.76 0.90
C GLU A 131 7.60 -10.08 0.21
N VAL A 132 7.68 -9.95 -1.13
CA VAL A 132 6.57 -9.50 -1.98
C VAL A 132 6.21 -10.63 -2.94
N LEU A 133 5.07 -11.26 -2.70
CA LEU A 133 4.53 -12.33 -3.51
C LEU A 133 3.59 -11.73 -4.56
N ARG A 134 3.84 -11.99 -5.83
CA ARG A 134 3.06 -11.43 -6.93
C ARG A 134 2.11 -12.45 -7.53
N GLY A 135 0.90 -11.98 -7.89
CA GLY A 135 -0.21 -12.82 -8.32
C GLY A 135 -1.00 -13.44 -7.17
N PRO A 136 -2.14 -14.10 -7.45
CA PRO A 136 -3.07 -14.57 -6.43
C PRO A 136 -2.45 -15.54 -5.43
N GLN A 137 -2.60 -15.24 -4.13
CA GLN A 137 -2.11 -16.06 -3.01
C GLN A 137 -3.27 -16.67 -2.18
N GLY A 138 -4.43 -16.86 -2.80
CA GLY A 138 -5.66 -17.26 -2.11
C GLY A 138 -5.59 -18.57 -1.36
N THR A 139 -4.71 -19.53 -1.72
CA THR A 139 -4.62 -20.85 -1.11
C THR A 139 -3.99 -20.82 0.29
N LEU A 140 -2.84 -20.20 0.47
CA LEU A 140 -2.11 -20.20 1.75
C LEU A 140 -2.31 -18.92 2.56
N PHE A 141 -2.43 -17.77 1.89
CA PHE A 141 -2.63 -16.49 2.55
C PHE A 141 -4.11 -16.14 2.72
N GLY A 142 -4.97 -16.64 1.82
CA GLY A 142 -6.41 -16.55 1.97
C GLY A 142 -7.05 -15.38 1.24
N ARG A 143 -8.14 -14.85 1.81
CA ARG A 143 -8.91 -13.76 1.22
C ARG A 143 -8.07 -12.49 1.06
N ASN A 144 -8.48 -11.60 0.18
CA ASN A 144 -7.87 -10.28 0.01
C ASN A 144 -6.39 -10.32 -0.43
N THR A 145 -5.98 -11.39 -1.09
CA THR A 145 -4.65 -11.57 -1.66
C THR A 145 -4.72 -11.83 -3.16
N ILE A 146 -5.63 -11.13 -3.84
CA ILE A 146 -5.89 -11.30 -5.27
C ILE A 146 -4.77 -10.73 -6.14
N GLY A 147 -4.16 -9.62 -5.73
CA GLY A 147 -2.98 -9.05 -6.38
C GLY A 147 -1.67 -9.71 -5.92
N GLY A 148 -1.66 -10.18 -4.68
CA GLY A 148 -0.47 -10.73 -4.04
C GLY A 148 -0.45 -10.53 -2.53
N ALA A 149 0.73 -10.62 -1.94
CA ALA A 149 0.96 -10.37 -0.52
C ALA A 149 2.30 -9.69 -0.28
N VAL A 150 2.33 -8.80 0.72
CA VAL A 150 3.56 -8.23 1.29
C VAL A 150 3.70 -8.80 2.71
N SER A 151 4.81 -9.48 2.98
CA SER A 151 5.07 -10.14 4.26
C SER A 151 6.35 -9.61 4.88
N VAL A 152 6.23 -9.01 6.05
CA VAL A 152 7.34 -8.53 6.87
C VAL A 152 7.56 -9.55 7.98
N THR A 153 8.77 -10.08 8.08
CA THR A 153 9.19 -10.97 9.17
C THR A 153 10.23 -10.23 10.01
N SER A 154 9.96 -10.13 11.30
CA SER A 154 10.85 -9.46 12.25
C SER A 154 11.97 -10.38 12.70
N GLU A 155 13.11 -9.80 13.09
CA GLU A 155 14.19 -10.57 13.69
C GLU A 155 13.77 -11.16 15.03
N LYS A 156 13.98 -12.46 15.20
CA LYS A 156 13.71 -13.15 16.46
C LYS A 156 14.80 -12.90 17.49
N PRO A 157 14.44 -12.71 18.78
CA PRO A 157 15.45 -12.65 19.85
C PRO A 157 16.36 -13.88 19.87
N SER A 158 17.65 -13.66 20.16
CA SER A 158 18.69 -14.70 20.14
C SER A 158 19.32 -14.87 21.52
N THR A 159 19.54 -16.13 21.91
CA THR A 159 20.26 -16.50 23.16
C THR A 159 21.77 -16.48 23.00
N LYS A 160 22.32 -16.23 21.78
CA LYS A 160 23.74 -16.36 21.48
C LYS A 160 24.60 -15.28 22.13
N ALA A 161 24.19 -14.01 22.01
CA ALA A 161 24.97 -12.89 22.51
C ALA A 161 24.12 -11.66 22.78
N PHE A 162 24.59 -10.79 23.67
CA PHE A 162 24.14 -9.41 23.72
C PHE A 162 24.61 -8.71 22.45
N ALA A 163 23.69 -8.09 21.74
CA ALA A 163 23.94 -7.40 20.49
C ALA A 163 22.96 -6.23 20.33
N GLY A 164 23.32 -5.27 19.54
CA GLY A 164 22.42 -4.17 19.25
C GLY A 164 22.90 -3.28 18.11
N SER A 165 22.03 -2.36 17.75
CA SER A 165 22.34 -1.30 16.79
C SER A 165 21.67 0.00 17.20
N ALA A 166 22.26 1.12 16.82
CA ALA A 166 21.67 2.43 16.93
C ALA A 166 22.04 3.25 15.70
N SER A 167 21.10 4.03 15.18
CA SER A 167 21.35 4.96 14.07
C SER A 167 20.70 6.31 14.34
N ILE A 168 21.33 7.34 13.81
CA ILE A 168 20.78 8.69 13.73
C ILE A 168 20.86 9.16 12.29
N LEU A 169 19.80 9.79 11.80
CA LEU A 169 19.72 10.40 10.47
C LEU A 169 19.34 11.87 10.62
N TYR A 170 19.93 12.69 9.75
CA TYR A 170 19.52 14.08 9.55
C TYR A 170 19.49 14.40 8.05
N GLY A 171 18.40 15.06 7.61
CA GLY A 171 18.16 15.32 6.18
C GLY A 171 17.38 16.59 5.89
N THR A 172 16.94 16.67 4.64
CA THR A 172 16.11 17.78 4.10
C THR A 172 14.81 17.89 4.89
N ASP A 173 14.26 19.11 4.99
CA ASP A 173 13.05 19.44 5.75
C ASP A 173 13.21 19.03 7.23
N ASN A 174 14.42 19.26 7.77
CA ASN A 174 14.74 18.95 9.15
C ASN A 174 14.44 17.49 9.55
N ASP A 175 14.61 16.57 8.61
CA ASP A 175 14.42 15.13 8.82
C ASP A 175 15.35 14.61 9.89
N ARG A 176 14.78 14.02 10.93
CA ARG A 176 15.50 13.54 12.13
C ARG A 176 14.97 12.17 12.51
N GLU A 177 15.81 11.18 12.32
CA GLU A 177 15.48 9.82 12.70
C GLU A 177 16.44 9.30 13.76
N ILE A 178 15.91 8.59 14.74
CA ILE A 178 16.64 7.82 15.72
C ILE A 178 16.05 6.43 15.74
N LYS A 179 16.84 5.42 15.40
CA LYS A 179 16.44 4.01 15.45
C LYS A 179 17.39 3.26 16.38
N ALA A 180 16.86 2.38 17.21
CA ALA A 180 17.66 1.56 18.11
C ALA A 180 17.05 0.17 18.28
N LYS A 181 17.92 -0.82 18.45
CA LYS A 181 17.55 -2.20 18.70
C LYS A 181 18.58 -2.85 19.65
N ILE A 182 18.11 -3.64 20.60
CA ILE A 182 18.92 -4.47 21.48
C ILE A 182 18.36 -5.88 21.57
N ASN A 183 19.28 -6.85 21.56
CA ASN A 183 19.02 -8.26 21.83
C ASN A 183 19.62 -8.63 23.18
N LEU A 184 18.84 -9.26 24.04
CA LEU A 184 19.16 -9.63 25.41
C LEU A 184 19.05 -11.15 25.59
N PRO A 185 20.16 -11.90 25.64
CA PRO A 185 20.13 -13.29 26.09
C PRO A 185 19.89 -13.32 27.61
N LEU A 186 18.71 -13.80 28.03
CA LEU A 186 18.31 -13.85 29.43
C LEU A 186 18.75 -15.17 30.10
N SER A 187 18.74 -16.27 29.31
CA SER A 187 19.28 -17.57 29.71
C SER A 187 19.71 -18.35 28.46
N SER A 188 20.10 -19.62 28.60
CA SER A 188 20.40 -20.50 27.48
C SER A 188 19.16 -20.83 26.60
N THR A 189 17.96 -20.60 27.12
CA THR A 189 16.70 -20.91 26.42
C THR A 189 15.77 -19.71 26.27
N VAL A 190 16.01 -18.59 26.94
CA VAL A 190 15.17 -17.40 26.92
C VAL A 190 15.95 -16.20 26.43
N SER A 191 15.39 -15.49 25.50
CA SER A 191 15.93 -14.22 25.00
C SER A 191 14.81 -13.18 24.82
N ALA A 192 15.20 -11.91 24.83
CA ALA A 192 14.32 -10.78 24.59
C ALA A 192 14.95 -9.82 23.58
N SER A 193 14.14 -9.07 22.86
CA SER A 193 14.59 -7.91 22.09
C SER A 193 13.69 -6.71 22.32
N LEU A 194 14.29 -5.54 22.27
CA LEU A 194 13.59 -4.27 22.27
C LEU A 194 14.07 -3.46 21.08
N SER A 195 13.14 -2.96 20.28
CA SER A 195 13.42 -2.06 19.17
C SER A 195 12.50 -0.85 19.19
N GLY A 196 12.97 0.26 18.64
CA GLY A 196 12.17 1.48 18.53
C GLY A 196 12.73 2.45 17.51
N ALA A 197 11.85 3.29 16.99
CA ALA A 197 12.16 4.36 16.07
C ALA A 197 11.40 5.64 16.43
N LEU A 198 12.09 6.76 16.33
CA LEU A 198 11.51 8.11 16.34
C LEU A 198 11.84 8.75 15.01
N VAL A 199 10.84 9.07 14.21
CA VAL A 199 10.97 9.67 12.89
C VAL A 199 10.21 10.98 12.89
N LYS A 200 10.91 12.08 12.59
CA LYS A 200 10.34 13.42 12.49
C LYS A 200 10.90 14.15 11.28
N GLN A 201 10.00 14.69 10.46
CA GLN A 201 10.35 15.53 9.33
C GLN A 201 9.34 16.69 9.25
N ASP A 202 9.80 17.92 8.98
CA ASP A 202 8.91 19.08 8.84
C ASP A 202 8.07 18.95 7.55
N GLY A 203 6.93 19.64 7.51
CA GLY A 203 6.07 19.70 6.33
C GLY A 203 6.75 20.43 5.15
N TYR A 204 6.18 20.31 3.97
CA TYR A 204 6.74 20.92 2.75
C TYR A 204 5.68 21.65 1.91
N VAL A 205 4.43 21.68 2.38
CA VAL A 205 3.36 22.46 1.81
C VAL A 205 2.86 23.46 2.86
N ASP A 206 2.97 24.75 2.55
CA ASP A 206 2.48 25.83 3.42
C ASP A 206 0.97 25.97 3.27
N ASP A 207 0.21 25.70 4.30
CA ASP A 207 -1.22 26.06 4.35
C ASP A 207 -1.38 27.47 4.91
N VAL A 208 -1.61 28.41 3.99
CA VAL A 208 -1.70 29.84 4.31
C VAL A 208 -2.93 30.17 5.16
N GLY A 209 -4.01 29.40 5.04
CA GLY A 209 -5.24 29.63 5.78
C GLY A 209 -5.16 29.23 7.24
N THR A 210 -4.53 28.09 7.53
CA THR A 210 -4.38 27.56 8.89
C THR A 210 -3.03 27.89 9.53
N GLY A 211 -2.01 28.21 8.72
CA GLY A 211 -0.63 28.39 9.16
C GLY A 211 0.10 27.08 9.47
N GLN A 212 -0.40 25.93 9.01
CA GLN A 212 0.25 24.63 9.16
C GLN A 212 1.23 24.38 8.01
N GLU A 213 2.26 23.60 8.29
CA GLU A 213 3.10 22.94 7.28
C GLU A 213 2.58 21.52 7.11
N LEU A 214 1.96 21.20 5.95
CA LEU A 214 1.37 19.89 5.65
C LEU A 214 2.40 18.91 5.12
N GLY A 215 2.13 17.62 5.29
CA GLY A 215 2.99 16.53 4.83
C GLY A 215 4.21 16.32 5.73
N ASP A 216 4.14 16.73 6.97
CA ASP A 216 5.13 16.40 7.99
C ASP A 216 5.10 14.91 8.34
N THR A 217 6.13 14.43 9.02
CA THR A 217 6.20 13.09 9.60
C THR A 217 6.50 13.20 11.09
N ASN A 218 5.74 12.49 11.92
CA ASN A 218 5.99 12.42 13.36
C ASN A 218 5.52 11.06 13.92
N ASN A 219 6.39 10.07 13.78
CA ASN A 219 6.14 8.67 14.13
C ASN A 219 6.99 8.22 15.30
N LEU A 220 6.36 7.55 16.26
CA LEU A 220 7.00 6.80 17.32
C LEU A 220 6.60 5.33 17.19
N VAL A 221 7.60 4.48 16.97
CA VAL A 221 7.43 3.03 16.81
C VAL A 221 8.17 2.28 17.90
N GLY A 222 7.58 1.21 18.41
CA GLY A 222 8.23 0.36 19.41
C GLY A 222 7.79 -1.08 19.31
N LYS A 223 8.71 -2.01 19.62
CA LYS A 223 8.43 -3.45 19.69
C LYS A 223 9.23 -4.09 20.82
N LEU A 224 8.56 -4.94 21.57
CA LEU A 224 9.15 -5.87 22.54
C LEU A 224 8.87 -7.29 22.06
N ALA A 225 9.91 -8.12 21.98
CA ALA A 225 9.75 -9.54 21.68
C ALA A 225 10.44 -10.41 22.73
N LEU A 226 9.82 -11.54 23.05
CA LEU A 226 10.31 -12.58 23.95
C LEU A 226 10.32 -13.90 23.20
N ARG A 227 11.41 -14.64 23.31
CA ARG A 227 11.54 -15.97 22.72
C ARG A 227 11.96 -16.97 23.78
N TRP A 228 11.28 -18.10 23.83
CA TRP A 228 11.69 -19.27 24.59
C TRP A 228 11.94 -20.45 23.62
N GLN A 229 13.09 -21.10 23.78
CA GLN A 229 13.51 -22.22 22.96
C GLN A 229 13.70 -23.46 23.81
N GLY A 230 12.81 -24.46 23.69
CA GLY A 230 13.00 -25.80 24.23
C GLY A 230 13.68 -26.72 23.21
N GLU A 231 13.78 -28.01 23.51
CA GLU A 231 14.39 -29.00 22.61
C GLU A 231 13.56 -29.22 21.35
N THR A 232 12.23 -29.32 21.49
CA THR A 232 11.29 -29.57 20.38
C THR A 232 10.25 -28.46 20.20
N THR A 233 10.27 -27.45 21.07
CA THR A 233 9.25 -26.41 21.13
C THR A 233 9.89 -25.02 21.11
N GLU A 234 9.21 -24.07 20.47
CA GLU A 234 9.58 -22.65 20.46
C GLU A 234 8.34 -21.79 20.72
N LEU A 235 8.47 -20.80 21.58
CA LEU A 235 7.46 -19.77 21.82
C LEU A 235 8.04 -18.41 21.45
N ASN A 236 7.35 -17.66 20.60
CA ASN A 236 7.67 -16.27 20.28
C ASN A 236 6.47 -15.42 20.64
N PHE A 237 6.65 -14.49 21.56
CA PHE A 237 5.65 -13.51 21.96
C PHE A 237 6.15 -12.13 21.61
N SER A 238 5.31 -11.27 21.04
CA SER A 238 5.67 -9.86 20.86
C SER A 238 4.50 -8.92 21.12
N VAL A 239 4.85 -7.69 21.43
CA VAL A 239 3.98 -6.52 21.47
C VAL A 239 4.63 -5.44 20.64
N ASP A 240 3.89 -4.88 19.70
CA ASP A 240 4.31 -3.76 18.86
C ASP A 240 3.32 -2.59 18.95
N GLY A 241 3.80 -1.39 18.65
CA GLY A 241 2.95 -0.22 18.59
C GLY A 241 3.55 0.91 17.76
N THR A 242 2.66 1.68 17.14
CA THR A 242 2.98 2.89 16.38
C THR A 242 2.05 4.01 16.82
N ARG A 243 2.62 5.19 17.01
CA ARG A 243 1.89 6.42 17.27
C ARG A 243 2.30 7.47 16.25
N THR A 244 1.32 7.91 15.44
CA THR A 244 1.49 8.96 14.41
C THR A 244 0.76 10.21 14.88
N ARG A 245 1.41 11.38 14.76
CA ARG A 245 0.81 12.69 15.04
C ARG A 245 1.34 13.72 14.09
N GLU A 246 0.58 13.97 13.04
CA GLU A 246 1.00 14.78 11.89
C GLU A 246 -0.05 15.80 11.53
N ASN A 247 0.36 16.85 10.84
CA ASN A 247 -0.53 17.88 10.29
C ASN A 247 -1.30 17.39 9.05
N GLY A 248 -1.24 16.08 8.77
CA GLY A 248 -1.93 15.45 7.66
C GLY A 248 -1.23 15.56 6.31
N PRO A 249 -1.83 14.95 5.27
CA PRO A 249 -1.20 14.88 3.95
C PRO A 249 -1.13 16.24 3.24
N ALA A 250 -0.11 16.40 2.42
CA ALA A 250 0.26 17.66 1.74
C ALA A 250 -0.60 17.94 0.50
N PHE A 251 -1.93 17.97 0.63
CA PHE A 251 -2.81 18.28 -0.48
C PHE A 251 -2.74 19.73 -0.89
N ILE A 252 -2.73 19.98 -2.21
CA ILE A 252 -2.83 21.30 -2.82
C ILE A 252 -3.88 21.27 -3.93
N LEU A 253 -4.58 22.37 -4.15
CA LEU A 253 -5.54 22.52 -5.23
C LEU A 253 -4.79 22.69 -6.56
N LYS A 254 -4.90 21.70 -7.45
CA LYS A 254 -4.33 21.76 -8.79
C LYS A 254 -5.25 22.43 -9.79
N SER A 255 -6.51 22.07 -9.75
CA SER A 255 -7.55 22.59 -10.62
C SER A 255 -8.92 22.25 -10.07
N VAL A 256 -9.95 22.82 -10.67
CA VAL A 256 -11.33 22.46 -10.35
C VAL A 256 -11.98 21.94 -11.62
N ASN A 257 -12.59 20.74 -11.54
CA ASN A 257 -13.34 20.13 -12.63
C ASN A 257 -14.84 20.18 -12.30
N PHE A 258 -15.62 20.80 -13.15
CA PHE A 258 -17.01 21.15 -12.91
C PHE A 258 -18.02 20.35 -13.73
N ASN A 259 -17.60 19.30 -14.40
CA ASN A 259 -18.49 18.39 -15.12
C ASN A 259 -19.31 17.46 -14.19
N SER A 260 -19.64 17.92 -12.99
CA SER A 260 -20.25 17.06 -12.01
C SER A 260 -21.78 17.22 -11.91
N ALA A 261 -22.42 16.09 -11.61
CA ALA A 261 -23.86 15.93 -11.49
C ALA A 261 -24.51 16.59 -10.27
N ILE A 262 -23.73 17.13 -9.31
CA ILE A 262 -24.26 17.76 -8.09
C ILE A 262 -25.14 18.96 -8.43
N PHE A 263 -24.87 19.60 -9.52
CA PHE A 263 -25.48 20.87 -9.87
C PHE A 263 -26.77 20.74 -10.66
N ASN A 264 -27.34 19.52 -10.73
CA ASN A 264 -28.73 19.31 -11.07
C ASN A 264 -29.48 18.75 -9.87
N PRO A 265 -29.89 19.55 -8.88
CA PRO A 265 -30.87 19.11 -7.91
C PRO A 265 -32.07 18.54 -8.68
N ALA A 266 -32.42 17.30 -8.40
CA ALA A 266 -33.50 16.60 -9.09
C ALA A 266 -34.75 17.49 -9.18
N GLY A 267 -35.10 17.91 -10.40
CA GLY A 267 -36.30 18.69 -10.66
C GLY A 267 -36.10 20.10 -11.21
N LEU A 268 -34.88 20.62 -11.36
CA LEU A 268 -34.71 21.88 -12.09
C LEU A 268 -34.81 21.61 -13.62
N PRO A 269 -35.61 22.41 -14.37
CA PRO A 269 -35.72 22.21 -15.80
C PRO A 269 -34.39 22.50 -16.49
N LEU A 270 -33.85 21.47 -17.15
CA LEU A 270 -32.66 21.58 -17.98
C LEU A 270 -32.97 22.42 -19.21
N LEU A 271 -32.08 23.34 -19.56
CA LEU A 271 -32.14 24.01 -20.86
C LEU A 271 -31.44 23.12 -21.90
N PRO A 272 -31.98 23.03 -23.13
CA PRO A 272 -31.30 22.37 -24.23
C PRO A 272 -29.90 22.95 -24.47
N PRO A 273 -28.95 22.13 -24.97
CA PRO A 273 -27.62 22.61 -25.35
C PRO A 273 -27.70 23.86 -26.25
N GLY A 274 -26.90 24.88 -25.98
CA GLY A 274 -26.89 26.13 -26.74
C GLY A 274 -27.95 27.15 -26.36
N SER A 275 -28.76 26.88 -25.34
CA SER A 275 -29.74 27.88 -24.86
C SER A 275 -29.03 29.01 -24.12
N PRO A 276 -29.44 30.28 -24.33
CA PRO A 276 -28.90 31.39 -23.55
C PRO A 276 -29.25 31.21 -22.07
N PRO A 277 -28.36 31.59 -21.14
CA PRO A 277 -28.62 31.51 -19.71
C PRO A 277 -29.82 32.30 -19.31
N THR A 278 -30.74 31.69 -18.59
CA THR A 278 -31.96 32.29 -18.09
C THR A 278 -31.91 32.29 -16.55
N PRO A 279 -32.14 33.39 -15.85
CA PRO A 279 -32.20 33.39 -14.39
C PRO A 279 -33.15 32.31 -13.85
N GLY A 280 -32.66 31.46 -12.92
CA GLY A 280 -33.42 30.36 -12.34
C GLY A 280 -33.53 29.09 -13.19
N LYS A 281 -32.78 28.99 -14.29
CA LYS A 281 -32.64 27.78 -15.12
C LYS A 281 -31.18 27.50 -15.38
N TYR A 282 -30.75 26.25 -15.30
CA TYR A 282 -29.36 25.83 -15.45
C TYR A 282 -29.17 25.09 -16.78
N VAL A 283 -28.08 25.38 -17.49
CA VAL A 283 -27.64 24.65 -18.68
C VAL A 283 -26.67 23.58 -18.22
N ILE A 284 -27.02 22.30 -18.37
CA ILE A 284 -26.16 21.19 -17.93
C ILE A 284 -25.21 20.72 -19.03
N ASN A 285 -25.55 21.01 -20.29
CA ASN A 285 -24.67 20.71 -21.42
C ASN A 285 -24.42 21.97 -22.23
N PRO A 286 -23.20 22.51 -22.17
CA PRO A 286 -22.77 23.53 -23.11
C PRO A 286 -22.76 23.01 -24.53
N PRO A 287 -22.87 23.88 -25.56
CA PRO A 287 -22.60 23.51 -26.93
C PRO A 287 -21.19 22.90 -27.04
N ALA A 288 -21.01 21.90 -27.92
CA ALA A 288 -19.79 21.11 -28.06
C ALA A 288 -18.50 21.92 -28.37
N ASP A 289 -18.68 23.16 -28.73
CA ASP A 289 -17.67 24.15 -29.15
C ASP A 289 -17.50 25.33 -28.19
N ALA A 290 -18.31 25.42 -27.12
CA ALA A 290 -18.05 26.40 -26.06
C ALA A 290 -17.28 25.68 -24.91
N PRO A 291 -16.15 26.21 -24.45
CA PRO A 291 -15.57 25.80 -23.19
C PRO A 291 -16.49 26.31 -22.08
N VAL A 292 -17.62 25.66 -21.87
CA VAL A 292 -18.44 25.93 -20.71
C VAL A 292 -17.80 25.18 -19.55
N ASP A 293 -17.20 25.90 -18.94
CA ASP A 293 -16.83 25.93 -17.59
C ASP A 293 -18.09 25.75 -16.73
N ASN A 294 -18.41 24.50 -16.36
CA ASN A 294 -19.42 24.23 -15.33
C ASN A 294 -19.01 24.90 -13.99
N PHE A 295 -17.74 25.26 -13.87
CA PHE A 295 -17.13 26.15 -12.89
C PHE A 295 -17.96 27.39 -12.62
N SER A 296 -18.40 27.96 -13.66
CA SER A 296 -19.23 29.16 -13.66
C SER A 296 -20.53 28.97 -12.89
N LEU A 297 -21.21 27.88 -13.08
CA LEU A 297 -22.48 27.61 -12.42
C LEU A 297 -22.26 27.26 -10.95
N PHE A 298 -21.22 26.52 -10.66
CA PHE A 298 -20.84 26.15 -9.31
C PHE A 298 -20.38 27.36 -8.48
N ASN A 299 -19.46 28.14 -8.99
CA ASN A 299 -19.03 29.35 -8.30
C ASN A 299 -20.21 30.29 -7.99
N ASN A 300 -21.15 30.37 -8.90
CA ASN A 300 -22.33 31.19 -8.67
C ASN A 300 -23.25 30.58 -7.61
N TYR A 301 -23.38 29.24 -7.62
CA TYR A 301 -24.17 28.50 -6.64
C TYR A 301 -23.51 28.57 -5.25
N ILE A 302 -22.23 28.23 -5.15
CA ILE A 302 -21.47 28.27 -3.90
C ILE A 302 -21.32 29.73 -3.39
N ALA A 303 -20.95 30.67 -4.25
CA ALA A 303 -20.86 32.07 -3.85
C ALA A 303 -22.22 32.59 -3.38
N THR A 304 -23.32 32.19 -3.99
CA THR A 304 -24.65 32.63 -3.59
C THR A 304 -25.14 31.98 -2.32
N LEU A 305 -24.88 30.67 -2.14
CA LEU A 305 -25.36 29.92 -0.97
C LEU A 305 -24.46 30.04 0.24
N VAL A 306 -23.15 29.95 0.05
CA VAL A 306 -22.17 29.89 1.15
C VAL A 306 -21.68 31.24 1.57
N THR A 307 -21.34 32.11 0.62
CA THR A 307 -20.68 33.39 0.92
C THR A 307 -21.62 34.59 0.83
N LYS A 308 -22.84 34.42 0.28
CA LYS A 308 -23.76 35.50 -0.10
C LYS A 308 -23.07 36.53 -1.01
N ALA A 309 -21.92 36.20 -1.58
CA ALA A 309 -21.22 37.01 -2.56
C ALA A 309 -22.04 36.98 -3.86
N GLY A 310 -22.14 38.08 -4.52
CA GLY A 310 -22.91 38.20 -5.77
C GLY A 310 -22.39 37.28 -6.88
N ASN A 311 -22.96 37.44 -8.02
CA ASN A 311 -22.78 36.68 -9.25
C ASN A 311 -21.29 36.50 -9.67
N CYS A 312 -20.62 35.46 -9.24
CA CYS A 312 -19.21 35.14 -9.57
C CYS A 312 -18.95 34.97 -11.08
N LEU A 313 -20.00 34.86 -11.88
CA LEU A 313 -19.92 34.64 -13.32
C LEU A 313 -20.39 35.80 -14.16
N GLY A 314 -21.06 36.78 -13.57
CA GLY A 314 -21.78 37.78 -14.33
C GLY A 314 -22.95 37.16 -15.13
N LEU A 315 -23.60 36.08 -14.62
CA LEU A 315 -24.79 35.53 -15.23
C LEU A 315 -25.86 36.59 -15.42
N GLY A 316 -26.30 36.78 -16.66
CA GLY A 316 -27.21 37.86 -17.03
C GLY A 316 -26.56 39.21 -17.35
N SER A 317 -25.22 39.30 -17.28
CA SER A 317 -24.44 40.46 -17.70
C SER A 317 -23.86 40.28 -19.12
N PRO A 318 -23.72 41.31 -19.93
CA PRO A 318 -22.98 41.23 -21.20
C PRO A 318 -21.48 40.95 -21.00
N THR A 319 -20.99 40.96 -19.76
CA THR A 319 -19.62 40.66 -19.37
C THR A 319 -19.48 39.27 -18.75
N TYR A 320 -20.28 38.27 -19.21
CA TYR A 320 -20.14 36.91 -18.80
C TYR A 320 -18.69 36.43 -18.98
N ASN A 321 -18.07 36.02 -17.87
CA ASN A 321 -16.72 35.45 -17.87
C ASN A 321 -16.75 33.98 -17.44
N PRO A 322 -16.53 33.02 -18.36
CA PRO A 322 -16.51 31.62 -18.02
C PRO A 322 -15.38 31.23 -17.04
N ALA A 323 -14.32 32.01 -16.93
CA ALA A 323 -13.26 31.84 -15.93
C ALA A 323 -13.62 32.37 -14.52
N GLY A 324 -14.83 32.91 -14.35
CA GLY A 324 -15.27 33.49 -13.10
C GLY A 324 -14.60 34.83 -12.78
N ASP A 325 -15.02 35.45 -11.68
CA ASP A 325 -14.37 36.65 -11.15
C ASP A 325 -13.19 36.24 -10.27
N GLN A 326 -12.00 36.17 -10.87
CA GLN A 326 -10.74 35.83 -10.18
C GLN A 326 -10.30 36.93 -9.19
N THR A 327 -10.92 38.08 -9.20
CA THR A 327 -10.63 39.17 -8.24
C THR A 327 -11.48 39.05 -6.98
N ASN A 328 -12.59 38.33 -7.01
CA ASN A 328 -13.47 38.12 -5.88
C ASN A 328 -13.05 36.91 -5.08
N LYS A 329 -12.46 37.12 -3.90
CA LYS A 329 -12.02 36.09 -3.00
C LYS A 329 -13.15 35.15 -2.48
N ALA A 330 -14.40 35.55 -2.64
CA ALA A 330 -15.55 34.72 -2.30
C ALA A 330 -15.91 33.70 -3.42
N CYS A 331 -15.26 33.80 -4.56
CA CYS A 331 -15.46 32.88 -5.68
C CYS A 331 -14.39 31.79 -5.68
N TYR A 332 -14.81 30.53 -5.77
CA TYR A 332 -13.90 29.40 -5.90
C TYR A 332 -13.29 29.37 -7.30
N GLY A 333 -11.97 29.41 -7.43
CA GLY A 333 -11.37 29.59 -8.73
C GLY A 333 -9.86 29.51 -8.81
N PRO A 334 -9.29 29.83 -9.99
CA PRO A 334 -7.86 29.75 -10.27
C PRO A 334 -6.96 30.55 -9.33
N GLN A 335 -7.50 31.54 -8.61
CA GLN A 335 -6.76 32.30 -7.58
C GLN A 335 -6.30 31.44 -6.42
N TYR A 336 -6.88 30.26 -6.23
CA TYR A 336 -6.52 29.30 -5.18
C TYR A 336 -5.73 28.10 -5.70
N TYR A 337 -5.45 28.04 -7.02
CA TYR A 337 -4.58 26.99 -7.55
C TYR A 337 -3.15 27.20 -7.08
N SER A 338 -2.50 26.11 -6.74
CA SER A 338 -1.10 26.14 -6.31
C SER A 338 -0.13 26.67 -7.37
N ASN A 339 -0.49 26.54 -8.67
CA ASN A 339 0.30 26.98 -9.82
C ASN A 339 1.76 26.49 -9.79
N GLY A 340 1.96 25.25 -9.29
CA GLY A 340 3.29 24.63 -9.16
C GLY A 340 4.08 25.06 -7.92
N GLN A 341 3.46 25.81 -7.00
CA GLN A 341 4.00 26.10 -5.68
C GLN A 341 3.44 25.10 -4.65
N ASN A 342 4.19 24.85 -3.61
CA ASN A 342 3.76 24.00 -2.51
C ASN A 342 2.93 24.84 -1.50
N ILE A 343 1.74 25.27 -1.93
CA ILE A 343 0.85 26.13 -1.14
C ILE A 343 -0.56 25.58 -1.18
N SER A 344 -1.19 25.52 -0.01
CA SER A 344 -2.62 25.29 0.21
C SER A 344 -3.26 26.56 0.80
N PHE A 345 -4.58 26.72 0.63
CA PHE A 345 -5.35 27.81 1.19
C PHE A 345 -6.48 27.31 2.10
N GLY A 346 -6.39 26.10 2.58
CA GLY A 346 -7.40 25.47 3.42
C GLY A 346 -7.71 26.24 4.70
N THR A 347 -8.91 26.06 5.22
CA THR A 347 -9.38 26.72 6.45
C THR A 347 -9.63 25.76 7.59
N LEU A 348 -9.80 24.46 7.29
CA LEU A 348 -9.87 23.41 8.31
C LEU A 348 -8.45 22.88 8.58
N PRO A 349 -7.94 23.00 9.83
CA PRO A 349 -6.65 22.40 10.15
C PRO A 349 -6.62 20.91 9.83
N SER A 350 -5.66 20.49 9.04
CA SER A 350 -5.45 19.06 8.77
C SER A 350 -4.80 18.37 9.96
N LEU A 351 -5.13 17.09 10.18
CA LEU A 351 -4.67 16.32 11.31
C LEU A 351 -4.62 14.84 10.94
N THR A 352 -3.61 14.13 11.43
CA THR A 352 -3.57 12.68 11.58
C THR A 352 -3.12 12.33 13.00
N ASP A 353 -3.94 11.62 13.77
CA ASP A 353 -3.59 11.08 15.10
C ASP A 353 -3.96 9.59 15.13
N ASP A 354 -2.96 8.74 14.87
CA ASP A 354 -3.15 7.29 14.86
C ASP A 354 -2.45 6.65 16.05
N ASN A 355 -3.15 5.73 16.71
CA ASN A 355 -2.61 4.86 17.75
C ASN A 355 -2.88 3.41 17.35
N ILE A 356 -1.82 2.68 17.02
CA ILE A 356 -1.89 1.29 16.58
C ILE A 356 -1.06 0.47 17.54
N TRP A 357 -1.61 -0.65 18.01
CA TRP A 357 -0.82 -1.62 18.76
C TRP A 357 -1.30 -3.03 18.48
N GLY A 358 -0.41 -3.97 18.64
CA GLY A 358 -0.69 -5.38 18.44
C GLY A 358 0.09 -6.27 19.37
N THR A 359 -0.40 -7.48 19.53
CA THR A 359 0.32 -8.56 20.21
C THR A 359 0.10 -9.85 19.44
N HIS A 360 1.14 -10.65 19.36
CA HIS A 360 1.01 -11.99 18.82
C HIS A 360 1.85 -13.01 19.58
N LEU A 361 1.37 -14.25 19.56
CA LEU A 361 2.05 -15.41 20.10
C LEU A 361 2.16 -16.47 19.01
N THR A 362 3.37 -16.87 18.68
CA THR A 362 3.64 -18.01 17.81
C THR A 362 4.16 -19.16 18.65
N PHE A 363 3.51 -20.31 18.55
CA PHE A 363 3.93 -21.56 19.15
C PHE A 363 4.29 -22.56 18.06
N ASP A 364 5.53 -23.01 18.04
CA ASP A 364 6.06 -24.05 17.16
C ASP A 364 6.41 -25.29 17.97
N TRP A 365 5.97 -26.48 17.53
CA TRP A 365 6.25 -27.76 18.16
C TRP A 365 6.62 -28.82 17.13
N ASN A 366 7.86 -29.25 17.13
CA ASN A 366 8.32 -30.40 16.37
C ASN A 366 7.87 -31.68 17.08
N ILE A 367 6.70 -32.21 16.68
CA ILE A 367 6.11 -33.43 17.26
C ILE A 367 7.01 -34.64 16.96
N SER A 368 7.61 -34.64 15.78
CA SER A 368 8.62 -35.61 15.34
C SER A 368 9.51 -34.95 14.27
N ASP A 369 10.52 -35.69 13.80
CA ASP A 369 11.41 -35.21 12.71
C ASP A 369 10.67 -34.89 11.41
N ASN A 370 9.46 -35.43 11.22
CA ASN A 370 8.67 -35.31 9.99
C ASN A 370 7.33 -34.61 10.20
N LEU A 371 7.05 -34.07 11.40
CA LEU A 371 5.75 -33.49 11.71
C LEU A 371 5.92 -32.31 12.66
N ARG A 372 5.49 -31.13 12.23
CA ARG A 372 5.47 -29.90 13.00
C ARG A 372 4.04 -29.38 13.17
N PHE A 373 3.73 -28.92 14.36
CA PHE A 373 2.56 -28.15 14.70
C PHE A 373 2.96 -26.69 14.89
N LYS A 374 2.15 -25.76 14.38
CA LYS A 374 2.33 -24.32 14.56
C LYS A 374 0.99 -23.67 14.87
N SER A 375 0.96 -22.74 15.82
CA SER A 375 -0.18 -21.86 16.12
C SER A 375 0.28 -20.43 16.12
N ILE A 376 -0.52 -19.53 15.54
CA ILE A 376 -0.32 -18.09 15.53
C ILE A 376 -1.60 -17.44 16.02
N THR A 377 -1.55 -16.91 17.26
CA THR A 377 -2.64 -16.17 17.89
C THR A 377 -2.29 -14.69 17.89
N ALA A 378 -3.18 -13.82 17.42
CA ALA A 378 -2.91 -12.38 17.38
C ALA A 378 -4.13 -11.55 17.73
N TYR A 379 -3.87 -10.40 18.34
CA TYR A 379 -4.82 -9.31 18.56
C TYR A 379 -4.18 -7.99 18.12
N ARG A 380 -4.92 -7.16 17.40
CA ARG A 380 -4.50 -5.81 17.01
C ARG A 380 -5.62 -4.82 17.26
N HIS A 381 -5.25 -3.59 17.55
CA HIS A 381 -6.15 -2.47 17.74
C HIS A 381 -5.62 -1.24 17.02
N LEU A 382 -6.51 -0.56 16.32
CA LEU A 382 -6.27 0.71 15.64
C LEU A 382 -7.28 1.73 16.16
N GLN A 383 -6.79 2.92 16.46
CA GLN A 383 -7.60 4.13 16.60
C GLN A 383 -6.96 5.20 15.74
N SER A 384 -7.71 5.73 14.80
CA SER A 384 -7.29 6.78 13.87
C SER A 384 -8.30 7.91 13.89
N ASN A 385 -7.79 9.13 14.04
CA ASN A 385 -8.56 10.35 13.87
C ASN A 385 -7.85 11.21 12.85
N PHE A 386 -8.54 11.57 11.79
CA PHE A 386 -7.98 12.47 10.80
C PHE A 386 -9.02 13.46 10.30
N GLN A 387 -8.55 14.61 9.91
CA GLN A 387 -9.37 15.62 9.25
C GLN A 387 -8.56 16.34 8.18
N ARG A 388 -9.26 16.86 7.19
CA ARG A 388 -8.68 17.70 6.17
C ARG A 388 -9.69 18.67 5.55
N ASP A 389 -9.18 19.75 5.05
CA ASP A 389 -9.85 20.59 4.06
C ASP A 389 -9.72 19.89 2.69
N GLY A 390 -10.80 19.51 2.07
CA GLY A 390 -10.80 18.76 0.80
C GLY A 390 -11.01 19.64 -0.42
N ASP A 391 -11.21 20.95 -0.24
CA ASP A 391 -11.26 21.92 -1.32
C ASP A 391 -10.02 22.82 -1.38
N GLU A 392 -9.16 22.75 -0.37
CA GLU A 392 -7.88 23.46 -0.24
C GLU A 392 -7.99 24.97 -0.55
N SER A 393 -9.11 25.59 -0.18
CA SER A 393 -9.44 26.99 -0.44
C SER A 393 -9.93 27.70 0.82
N PRO A 394 -10.04 29.05 0.82
CA PRO A 394 -10.62 29.78 1.93
C PRO A 394 -12.15 29.63 2.08
N LEU A 395 -12.76 28.83 1.23
CA LEU A 395 -14.20 28.60 1.22
C LEU A 395 -14.52 27.28 1.91
N THR A 396 -15.62 27.21 2.66
CA THR A 396 -16.07 25.98 3.28
C THR A 396 -16.93 25.19 2.29
N ILE A 397 -16.29 24.46 1.39
CA ILE A 397 -16.95 23.68 0.32
C ILE A 397 -16.95 22.20 0.63
N TYR A 398 -15.79 21.66 1.02
CA TYR A 398 -15.61 20.26 1.31
C TYR A 398 -14.66 20.08 2.48
N HIS A 399 -15.19 19.75 3.65
CA HIS A 399 -14.42 19.42 4.83
C HIS A 399 -14.71 17.97 5.23
N LEU A 400 -13.69 17.24 5.64
CA LEU A 400 -13.79 15.86 6.09
C LEU A 400 -13.19 15.72 7.48
N THR A 401 -13.94 15.10 8.40
CA THR A 401 -13.44 14.61 9.69
C THR A 401 -13.82 13.13 9.80
N ASP A 402 -12.87 12.28 10.10
CA ASP A 402 -13.05 10.84 10.16
C ASP A 402 -12.47 10.27 11.45
N GLU A 403 -13.19 9.37 12.07
CA GLU A 403 -12.77 8.60 13.23
C GLU A 403 -12.90 7.11 12.90
N LEU A 404 -11.84 6.35 13.07
CA LEU A 404 -11.84 4.91 12.89
C LEU A 404 -11.32 4.24 14.14
N SER A 405 -12.13 3.36 14.71
CA SER A 405 -11.72 2.43 15.76
C SER A 405 -11.93 1.02 15.28
N GLU A 406 -10.86 0.24 15.24
CA GLU A 406 -10.88 -1.14 14.73
C GLU A 406 -10.11 -2.05 15.68
N HIS A 407 -10.61 -3.26 15.85
CA HIS A 407 -9.91 -4.33 16.53
C HIS A 407 -10.13 -5.66 15.82
N GLN A 408 -9.04 -6.38 15.63
CA GLN A 408 -9.04 -7.70 15.02
C GLN A 408 -8.45 -8.74 15.97
N PHE A 409 -9.01 -9.95 15.92
CA PHE A 409 -8.44 -11.16 16.50
C PHE A 409 -8.26 -12.20 15.42
N SER A 410 -7.14 -12.91 15.43
CA SER A 410 -6.90 -14.02 14.49
C SER A 410 -6.24 -15.21 15.18
N GLU A 411 -6.59 -16.40 14.71
CA GLU A 411 -5.94 -17.66 15.07
C GLU A 411 -5.70 -18.49 13.81
N GLU A 412 -4.46 -18.89 13.61
CA GLU A 412 -4.09 -19.83 12.55
C GLU A 412 -3.39 -21.03 13.16
N VAL A 413 -3.95 -22.22 12.94
CA VAL A 413 -3.36 -23.49 13.36
C VAL A 413 -2.91 -24.26 12.13
N GLN A 414 -1.66 -24.68 12.12
CA GLN A 414 -1.04 -25.40 11.02
C GLN A 414 -0.49 -26.74 11.50
N LEU A 415 -0.55 -27.71 10.63
CA LEU A 415 0.19 -28.96 10.72
C LEU A 415 0.94 -29.13 9.42
N ASP A 416 2.24 -29.28 9.47
CA ASP A 416 3.07 -29.49 8.29
C ASP A 416 4.05 -30.64 8.49
N GLY A 417 4.43 -31.26 7.40
CA GLY A 417 5.33 -32.40 7.49
C GLY A 417 5.77 -32.95 6.16
N ASP A 418 6.54 -34.05 6.28
CA ASP A 418 7.05 -34.82 5.16
C ASP A 418 6.53 -36.24 5.22
N ALA A 419 6.28 -36.88 4.06
CA ALA A 419 5.84 -38.25 3.93
C ALA A 419 6.57 -38.94 2.76
N PHE A 420 6.47 -40.26 2.68
CA PHE A 420 7.07 -41.09 1.62
C PHE A 420 8.57 -40.81 1.42
N SER A 421 9.34 -40.83 2.52
CA SER A 421 10.78 -40.54 2.51
C SER A 421 11.10 -39.13 1.91
N LYS A 422 10.28 -38.14 2.26
CA LYS A 422 10.35 -36.75 1.78
C LYS A 422 9.95 -36.53 0.32
N ALA A 423 9.36 -37.56 -0.34
CA ALA A 423 8.80 -37.35 -1.67
C ALA A 423 7.57 -36.44 -1.65
N LEU A 424 6.82 -36.41 -0.55
CA LEU A 424 5.71 -35.50 -0.33
C LEU A 424 6.03 -34.58 0.84
N THR A 425 5.99 -33.24 0.59
CA THR A 425 5.95 -32.22 1.63
C THR A 425 4.56 -31.61 1.63
N TRP A 426 3.99 -31.37 2.81
CA TRP A 426 2.62 -30.88 2.91
C TRP A 426 2.43 -29.92 4.09
N VAL A 427 1.42 -29.05 3.96
CA VAL A 427 0.90 -28.20 5.04
C VAL A 427 -0.62 -28.21 4.97
N GLY A 428 -1.28 -28.28 6.11
CA GLY A 428 -2.71 -28.08 6.26
C GLY A 428 -3.01 -27.21 7.46
N GLY A 429 -4.09 -26.47 7.42
CA GLY A 429 -4.40 -25.59 8.53
C GLY A 429 -5.84 -25.13 8.58
N LEU A 430 -6.17 -24.53 9.73
CA LEU A 430 -7.44 -23.87 10.02
C LEU A 430 -7.15 -22.42 10.38
N TYR A 431 -8.04 -21.53 9.96
CA TYR A 431 -7.94 -20.09 10.21
C TYR A 431 -9.25 -19.54 10.71
N TYR A 432 -9.18 -18.74 11.75
CA TYR A 432 -10.28 -17.94 12.30
C TYR A 432 -9.86 -16.48 12.36
N PHE A 433 -10.82 -15.59 12.03
CA PHE A 433 -10.63 -14.15 12.08
C PHE A 433 -11.92 -13.48 12.52
N ASP A 434 -11.84 -12.52 13.45
CA ASP A 434 -12.93 -11.66 13.91
C ASP A 434 -12.43 -10.22 13.89
N ASP A 435 -13.07 -9.39 13.10
CA ASP A 435 -12.75 -7.99 12.92
C ASP A 435 -14.00 -7.15 13.15
N ARG A 436 -13.84 -6.04 13.86
CA ARG A 436 -14.90 -5.09 14.16
C ARG A 436 -14.37 -3.68 14.09
N ALA A 437 -15.08 -2.85 13.33
CA ALA A 437 -14.74 -1.45 13.16
C ALA A 437 -15.97 -0.57 13.41
N VAL A 438 -15.71 0.61 13.97
CA VAL A 438 -16.66 1.71 14.06
C VAL A 438 -16.00 2.91 13.40
N ASN A 439 -16.68 3.47 12.39
CA ASN A 439 -16.14 4.52 11.56
C ASN A 439 -17.18 5.64 11.33
N PRO A 440 -17.42 6.50 12.33
CA PRO A 440 -18.18 7.74 12.09
C PRO A 440 -17.30 8.74 11.33
N ASN A 441 -17.85 9.35 10.29
CA ASN A 441 -17.21 10.45 9.62
C ASN A 441 -18.20 11.56 9.30
N LEU A 442 -17.73 12.80 9.46
CA LEU A 442 -18.51 13.99 9.17
C LEU A 442 -17.98 14.61 7.89
N VAL A 443 -18.85 14.75 6.91
CA VAL A 443 -18.53 15.34 5.62
C VAL A 443 -19.38 16.58 5.41
N ASP A 444 -18.74 17.74 5.40
CA ASP A 444 -19.40 19.00 5.08
C ASP A 444 -19.22 19.30 3.59
N PHE A 445 -20.24 18.98 2.80
CA PHE A 445 -20.35 19.46 1.43
C PHE A 445 -21.29 20.65 1.44
N SER A 446 -20.78 21.84 1.53
CA SER A 446 -21.69 22.99 1.46
C SER A 446 -22.59 22.92 0.19
N PRO A 447 -23.93 22.84 0.29
CA PRO A 447 -24.77 23.24 1.44
C PRO A 447 -25.23 22.12 2.37
N ILE A 448 -24.71 20.92 2.31
CA ILE A 448 -25.15 19.78 3.12
C ILE A 448 -23.99 19.27 3.97
N THR A 449 -24.28 19.06 5.26
CA THR A 449 -23.39 18.29 6.14
C THR A 449 -24.01 16.93 6.39
N VAL A 450 -23.23 15.87 6.11
CA VAL A 450 -23.66 14.48 6.26
C VAL A 450 -22.76 13.79 7.28
N GLU A 451 -23.36 13.15 8.27
CA GLU A 451 -22.68 12.10 9.02
C GLU A 451 -22.77 10.83 8.19
N SER A 452 -21.64 10.17 7.95
CA SER A 452 -21.52 8.97 7.14
C SER A 452 -20.73 7.92 7.91
N GLY A 453 -20.95 6.64 7.60
CA GLY A 453 -20.24 5.56 8.24
C GLY A 453 -21.12 4.59 9.02
N GLY A 454 -20.57 4.00 10.06
CA GLY A 454 -21.30 3.03 10.88
C GLY A 454 -20.42 2.01 11.56
N ALA A 455 -21.04 0.92 12.02
CA ALA A 455 -20.36 -0.21 12.64
C ALA A 455 -20.33 -1.41 11.70
N SER A 456 -19.15 -1.95 11.44
CA SER A 456 -18.96 -3.15 10.62
C SER A 456 -18.35 -4.29 11.41
N SER A 457 -18.68 -5.53 11.02
CA SER A 457 -18.08 -6.75 11.57
C SER A 457 -17.84 -7.76 10.48
N THR A 458 -16.69 -8.44 10.54
CA THR A 458 -16.31 -9.53 9.64
C THR A 458 -15.80 -10.71 10.43
N LYS A 459 -16.44 -11.89 10.27
CA LYS A 459 -15.96 -13.17 10.79
C LYS A 459 -15.61 -14.08 9.62
N SER A 460 -14.35 -14.53 9.57
CA SER A 460 -13.86 -15.41 8.54
C SER A 460 -13.41 -16.74 9.10
N TYR A 461 -13.80 -17.82 8.44
CA TYR A 461 -13.43 -19.20 8.77
C TYR A 461 -12.83 -19.81 7.52
N ALA A 462 -11.69 -20.48 7.65
CA ALA A 462 -11.12 -21.18 6.52
C ALA A 462 -10.42 -22.48 6.92
N ALA A 463 -10.40 -23.42 5.96
CA ALA A 463 -9.58 -24.62 6.01
C ALA A 463 -8.77 -24.69 4.71
N PHE A 464 -7.49 -25.05 4.81
CA PHE A 464 -6.61 -25.15 3.68
C PHE A 464 -5.66 -26.33 3.77
N ALA A 465 -5.24 -26.81 2.61
CA ALA A 465 -4.17 -27.79 2.49
C ALA A 465 -3.42 -27.59 1.18
N GLN A 466 -2.11 -27.81 1.22
CA GLN A 466 -1.23 -27.81 0.07
C GLN A 466 -0.17 -28.92 0.21
N GLY A 467 0.12 -29.61 -0.87
CA GLY A 467 1.17 -30.62 -0.91
C GLY A 467 2.01 -30.48 -2.17
N THR A 468 3.30 -30.71 -2.03
CA THR A 468 4.28 -30.79 -3.13
C THR A 468 4.79 -32.22 -3.21
N TYR A 469 4.55 -32.89 -4.33
CA TYR A 469 5.05 -34.23 -4.59
C TYR A 469 6.20 -34.20 -5.60
N ASN A 470 7.37 -34.65 -5.16
CA ASN A 470 8.56 -34.76 -5.97
C ASN A 470 8.54 -36.13 -6.70
N PHE A 471 8.21 -36.13 -7.99
CA PHE A 471 8.24 -37.36 -8.81
C PHE A 471 9.67 -37.84 -9.04
N THR A 472 10.58 -36.89 -9.19
CA THR A 472 12.03 -37.09 -9.31
C THR A 472 12.74 -35.97 -8.55
N SER A 473 14.07 -35.96 -8.52
CA SER A 473 14.85 -34.85 -8.02
C SER A 473 14.70 -33.55 -8.85
N GLN A 474 14.14 -33.66 -10.06
CA GLN A 474 13.98 -32.54 -10.98
C GLN A 474 12.52 -32.10 -11.15
N LEU A 475 11.55 -32.99 -11.06
CA LEU A 475 10.15 -32.75 -11.38
C LEU A 475 9.28 -32.80 -10.12
N ALA A 476 8.60 -31.71 -9.81
CA ALA A 476 7.66 -31.63 -8.70
C ALA A 476 6.32 -31.03 -9.12
N LEU A 477 5.24 -31.51 -8.50
CA LEU A 477 3.88 -30.99 -8.62
C LEU A 477 3.41 -30.52 -7.25
N THR A 478 2.98 -29.27 -7.18
CA THR A 478 2.30 -28.70 -6.02
C THR A 478 0.82 -28.56 -6.33
N ALA A 479 -0.04 -29.03 -5.42
CA ALA A 479 -1.48 -28.80 -5.48
C ALA A 479 -1.97 -28.31 -4.12
N GLY A 480 -2.85 -27.32 -4.13
CA GLY A 480 -3.42 -26.75 -2.93
C GLY A 480 -4.86 -26.30 -3.12
N LEU A 481 -5.60 -26.28 -2.03
CA LEU A 481 -6.98 -25.79 -1.98
C LEU A 481 -7.24 -25.15 -0.63
N ARG A 482 -7.92 -24.00 -0.65
CA ARG A 482 -8.52 -23.37 0.53
C ARG A 482 -10.00 -23.14 0.30
N TYR A 483 -10.80 -23.39 1.31
CA TYR A 483 -12.18 -22.96 1.39
C TYR A 483 -12.32 -21.91 2.47
N THR A 484 -12.87 -20.75 2.11
CA THR A 484 -13.09 -19.61 3.03
C THR A 484 -14.58 -19.28 3.06
N GLN A 485 -15.10 -18.99 4.25
CA GLN A 485 -16.45 -18.47 4.49
C GLN A 485 -16.35 -17.19 5.33
N ASP A 486 -16.88 -16.10 4.78
CA ASP A 486 -16.96 -14.80 5.43
C ASP A 486 -18.42 -14.51 5.82
N LYS A 487 -18.63 -14.09 7.06
CA LYS A 487 -19.88 -13.56 7.57
C LYS A 487 -19.64 -12.10 7.91
N LYS A 488 -20.38 -11.21 7.28
CA LYS A 488 -20.23 -9.77 7.46
C LYS A 488 -21.54 -9.15 7.89
N SER A 489 -21.47 -8.13 8.75
CA SER A 489 -22.58 -7.27 9.06
C SER A 489 -22.17 -5.80 9.01
N PHE A 490 -23.12 -4.94 8.73
CA PHE A 490 -22.95 -3.50 8.74
C PHE A 490 -24.22 -2.83 9.26
N THR A 491 -24.06 -1.93 10.23
CA THR A 491 -25.11 -1.07 10.75
C THR A 491 -24.76 0.37 10.38
N PRO A 492 -25.44 0.97 9.38
CA PRO A 492 -25.21 2.36 8.99
C PRO A 492 -25.51 3.34 10.12
N ASN A 493 -24.69 4.38 10.22
CA ASN A 493 -24.95 5.59 11.00
C ASN A 493 -24.79 6.78 10.07
N GLU A 494 -25.79 7.00 9.19
CA GLU A 494 -25.72 7.98 8.11
C GLU A 494 -26.95 8.88 8.11
N PHE A 495 -26.72 10.17 8.33
CA PHE A 495 -27.77 11.17 8.48
C PHE A 495 -27.37 12.51 7.86
N ILE A 496 -28.35 13.23 7.37
CA ILE A 496 -28.21 14.64 7.07
C ILE A 496 -28.19 15.40 8.39
N VAL A 497 -27.01 15.90 8.77
CA VAL A 497 -26.82 16.64 10.02
C VAL A 497 -27.33 18.06 9.87
N ASN A 498 -27.05 18.69 8.72
CA ASN A 498 -27.46 20.07 8.45
C ASN A 498 -27.61 20.27 6.94
N SER A 499 -28.81 20.60 6.51
CA SER A 499 -29.13 20.86 5.11
C SER A 499 -28.89 22.32 4.69
N LYS A 500 -28.55 23.20 5.64
CA LYS A 500 -28.31 24.65 5.39
C LYS A 500 -29.40 25.30 4.50
N GLY A 501 -30.65 24.85 4.65
CA GLY A 501 -31.80 25.31 3.83
C GLY A 501 -32.00 24.56 2.51
N GLY A 502 -31.29 23.45 2.29
CA GLY A 502 -31.48 22.56 1.14
C GLY A 502 -32.78 21.74 1.22
N PRO A 503 -33.02 20.88 0.22
CA PRO A 503 -34.29 20.17 0.06
C PRO A 503 -34.50 19.01 1.05
N PHE A 504 -33.49 18.62 1.81
CA PHE A 504 -33.56 17.51 2.74
C PHE A 504 -33.73 18.01 4.19
N PRO A 505 -34.60 17.40 5.01
CA PRO A 505 -34.72 17.77 6.41
C PRO A 505 -33.50 17.30 7.20
N ASP A 506 -33.07 18.07 8.21
CA ASP A 506 -32.08 17.66 9.19
C ASP A 506 -32.57 16.42 9.93
N GLY A 507 -31.65 15.48 10.22
CA GLY A 507 -31.93 14.21 10.82
C GLY A 507 -32.52 13.15 9.87
N LEU A 508 -32.65 13.45 8.57
CA LEU A 508 -33.06 12.45 7.58
C LEU A 508 -31.98 11.35 7.44
N PRO A 509 -32.33 10.05 7.66
CA PRO A 509 -31.40 8.97 7.35
C PRO A 509 -31.03 8.94 5.88
N VAL A 510 -29.74 8.88 5.59
CA VAL A 510 -29.21 8.65 4.23
C VAL A 510 -29.26 7.16 3.91
N LEU A 511 -28.91 6.33 4.89
CA LEU A 511 -29.21 4.90 4.90
C LEU A 511 -30.05 4.55 6.13
N PRO A 512 -30.96 3.56 6.04
CA PRO A 512 -31.67 3.07 7.20
C PRO A 512 -30.69 2.56 8.27
N PRO A 513 -30.78 2.97 9.56
CA PRO A 513 -29.90 2.50 10.63
C PRO A 513 -30.31 1.10 11.09
N ILE A 514 -30.30 0.14 10.18
CA ILE A 514 -30.70 -1.25 10.38
C ILE A 514 -29.53 -2.13 9.99
N GLU A 515 -29.16 -3.07 10.86
CA GLU A 515 -28.09 -4.04 10.58
C GLU A 515 -28.46 -4.89 9.36
N VAL A 516 -27.49 -4.99 8.44
CA VAL A 516 -27.58 -5.80 7.24
C VAL A 516 -26.47 -6.84 7.26
N ASP A 517 -26.83 -8.09 7.00
CA ASP A 517 -25.93 -9.23 6.96
C ASP A 517 -25.62 -9.65 5.52
N ALA A 518 -24.38 -10.08 5.29
CA ALA A 518 -23.95 -10.70 4.04
C ALA A 518 -23.02 -11.90 4.31
N ASN A 519 -23.17 -12.94 3.49
CA ASN A 519 -22.33 -14.14 3.58
C ASN A 519 -21.69 -14.43 2.23
N PHE A 520 -20.37 -14.61 2.25
CA PHE A 520 -19.60 -14.92 1.07
C PHE A 520 -18.78 -16.18 1.29
N SER A 521 -18.59 -16.99 0.26
CA SER A 521 -17.72 -18.16 0.34
C SER A 521 -17.01 -18.42 -0.97
N LYS A 522 -15.77 -18.90 -0.91
CA LYS A 522 -14.97 -19.18 -2.08
C LYS A 522 -14.00 -20.33 -1.83
N ALA A 523 -13.83 -21.17 -2.85
CA ALA A 523 -12.73 -22.11 -2.93
C ALA A 523 -11.63 -21.53 -3.82
N THR A 524 -10.39 -21.53 -3.36
CA THR A 524 -9.23 -20.98 -4.08
C THR A 524 -8.19 -22.07 -4.31
N PRO A 525 -8.19 -22.69 -5.49
CA PRO A 525 -7.22 -23.71 -5.89
C PRO A 525 -5.88 -23.11 -6.34
N LEU A 526 -4.82 -23.90 -6.19
CA LEU A 526 -3.50 -23.67 -6.76
C LEU A 526 -2.98 -24.99 -7.33
N VAL A 527 -2.41 -24.95 -8.53
CA VAL A 527 -1.65 -26.03 -9.13
C VAL A 527 -0.38 -25.46 -9.73
N ASN A 528 0.76 -26.02 -9.38
CA ASN A 528 2.06 -25.62 -9.90
C ASN A 528 2.87 -26.86 -10.31
N LEU A 529 3.47 -26.80 -11.48
CA LEU A 529 4.43 -27.76 -11.98
C LEU A 529 5.79 -27.10 -12.09
N SER A 530 6.81 -27.63 -11.42
CA SER A 530 8.17 -27.12 -11.45
C SER A 530 9.14 -28.21 -11.95
N TYR A 531 10.12 -27.75 -12.75
CA TYR A 531 11.16 -28.62 -13.31
C TYR A 531 12.54 -27.96 -13.19
N HIS A 532 13.45 -28.62 -12.48
CA HIS A 532 14.86 -28.23 -12.39
C HIS A 532 15.61 -28.82 -13.58
N ILE A 533 16.00 -27.95 -14.53
CA ILE A 533 16.82 -28.31 -15.69
C ILE A 533 18.20 -28.78 -15.19
N VAL A 534 18.77 -28.03 -14.28
CA VAL A 534 19.91 -28.32 -13.43
C VAL A 534 19.60 -27.81 -12.01
N PRO A 535 20.33 -28.17 -10.97
CA PRO A 535 20.02 -27.77 -9.59
C PRO A 535 19.85 -26.26 -9.40
N GLU A 536 20.60 -25.46 -10.17
CA GLU A 536 20.61 -23.99 -10.09
C GLU A 536 19.65 -23.32 -11.08
N THR A 537 18.85 -24.08 -11.83
CA THR A 537 17.95 -23.52 -12.86
C THR A 537 16.61 -24.23 -12.85
N MET A 538 15.55 -23.49 -12.55
CA MET A 538 14.19 -23.98 -12.52
C MET A 538 13.30 -23.25 -13.54
N VAL A 539 12.40 -24.01 -14.19
CA VAL A 539 11.23 -23.51 -14.90
C VAL A 539 9.97 -23.96 -14.19
N TYR A 540 8.93 -23.16 -14.22
CA TYR A 540 7.66 -23.54 -13.60
C TYR A 540 6.45 -23.00 -14.36
N ALA A 541 5.31 -23.63 -14.15
CA ALA A 541 4.01 -23.16 -14.60
C ALA A 541 3.01 -23.23 -13.45
N THR A 542 2.26 -22.15 -13.23
CA THR A 542 1.32 -22.02 -12.13
C THR A 542 -0.07 -21.63 -12.65
N PHE A 543 -1.08 -22.31 -12.14
CA PHE A 543 -2.47 -21.88 -12.11
C PHE A 543 -2.83 -21.53 -10.67
N SER A 544 -3.34 -20.34 -10.44
CA SER A 544 -3.78 -19.91 -9.11
C SER A 544 -5.03 -19.04 -9.18
N GLN A 545 -5.84 -19.14 -8.13
CA GLN A 545 -7.03 -18.31 -7.97
C GLN A 545 -7.03 -17.62 -6.61
N GLY A 546 -7.48 -16.36 -6.60
CA GLY A 546 -7.72 -15.57 -5.41
C GLY A 546 -9.08 -14.89 -5.46
N PHE A 547 -9.57 -14.45 -4.31
CA PHE A 547 -10.77 -13.61 -4.24
C PHE A 547 -10.59 -12.52 -3.19
N LYS A 548 -11.26 -11.39 -3.42
CA LYS A 548 -11.51 -10.36 -2.42
C LYS A 548 -12.97 -10.41 -2.05
N SER A 549 -13.28 -10.36 -0.77
CA SER A 549 -14.65 -10.52 -0.28
C SER A 549 -15.55 -9.38 -0.77
N GLY A 550 -16.84 -9.64 -0.87
CA GLY A 550 -17.86 -8.62 -1.04
C GLY A 550 -18.04 -7.79 0.24
N GLY A 551 -18.84 -6.76 0.18
CA GLY A 551 -19.06 -5.83 1.29
C GLY A 551 -20.29 -4.97 1.12
N PHE A 552 -20.30 -3.86 1.85
CA PHE A 552 -21.39 -2.89 1.91
C PHE A 552 -20.91 -1.54 1.40
N THR A 553 -21.77 -0.87 0.61
CA THR A 553 -21.51 0.50 0.18
C THR A 553 -21.90 1.43 1.34
N GLN A 554 -20.88 1.91 2.06
CA GLN A 554 -21.02 2.72 3.25
C GLN A 554 -21.34 4.19 2.93
N ARG A 555 -20.84 4.72 1.84
CA ARG A 555 -21.03 6.11 1.44
C ARG A 555 -22.01 6.17 0.29
N VAL A 556 -23.20 6.75 0.48
CA VAL A 556 -24.20 6.91 -0.56
C VAL A 556 -24.80 8.30 -0.53
N PHE A 557 -25.22 8.81 -1.67
CA PHE A 557 -26.04 9.99 -1.83
C PHE A 557 -26.68 10.02 -3.23
N PRO A 558 -27.96 10.38 -3.41
CA PRO A 558 -28.96 10.78 -2.39
C PRO A 558 -29.40 9.62 -1.48
N PRO A 559 -30.24 9.89 -0.46
CA PRO A 559 -30.75 8.86 0.47
C PRO A 559 -31.35 7.65 -0.23
N LEU A 560 -31.02 6.45 0.26
CA LEU A 560 -31.49 5.17 -0.28
C LEU A 560 -32.37 4.42 0.74
N PRO A 561 -33.36 3.62 0.27
CA PRO A 561 -34.25 2.86 1.15
C PRO A 561 -33.59 1.61 1.75
N ALA A 562 -32.42 1.21 1.30
CA ALA A 562 -31.68 0.04 1.77
C ALA A 562 -30.18 0.22 1.53
N THR A 563 -29.34 -0.41 2.38
CA THR A 563 -27.90 -0.42 2.24
C THR A 563 -27.49 -1.27 1.03
N PRO A 564 -26.79 -0.72 0.03
CA PRO A 564 -26.32 -1.48 -1.10
C PRO A 564 -25.17 -2.41 -0.70
N THR A 565 -25.10 -3.57 -1.39
CA THR A 565 -24.00 -4.52 -1.26
C THR A 565 -23.30 -4.73 -2.59
N PHE A 566 -22.02 -5.08 -2.55
CA PHE A 566 -21.28 -5.50 -3.74
C PHE A 566 -20.75 -6.93 -3.56
N GLN A 567 -20.58 -7.63 -4.68
CA GLN A 567 -20.19 -9.03 -4.73
C GLN A 567 -18.68 -9.19 -4.62
N PRO A 568 -18.18 -10.37 -4.21
CA PRO A 568 -16.75 -10.70 -4.25
C PRO A 568 -16.19 -10.56 -5.67
N GLU A 569 -14.96 -10.04 -5.78
CA GLU A 569 -14.21 -10.10 -7.02
C GLU A 569 -13.25 -11.29 -7.02
N THR A 570 -12.97 -11.83 -8.20
CA THR A 570 -12.16 -13.03 -8.37
C THR A 570 -11.07 -12.81 -9.40
N VAL A 571 -9.88 -13.30 -9.09
CA VAL A 571 -8.73 -13.28 -10.00
C VAL A 571 -8.28 -14.70 -10.28
N THR A 572 -8.18 -15.06 -11.57
CA THR A 572 -7.65 -16.34 -12.04
C THR A 572 -6.40 -16.08 -12.87
N SER A 573 -5.26 -16.59 -12.42
CA SER A 573 -3.94 -16.32 -13.03
C SER A 573 -3.28 -17.57 -13.56
N TYR A 574 -2.66 -17.44 -14.75
CA TYR A 574 -1.77 -18.38 -15.37
C TYR A 574 -0.39 -17.74 -15.47
N GLU A 575 0.62 -18.38 -14.93
CA GLU A 575 1.98 -17.86 -14.90
C GLU A 575 2.97 -18.94 -15.36
N VAL A 576 3.95 -18.53 -16.14
CA VAL A 576 5.15 -19.33 -16.43
C VAL A 576 6.37 -18.54 -16.01
N GLY A 577 7.31 -19.21 -15.34
CA GLY A 577 8.50 -18.55 -14.83
C GLY A 577 9.77 -19.35 -15.02
N PHE A 578 10.86 -18.63 -14.90
CA PHE A 578 12.21 -19.12 -14.98
C PHE A 578 13.04 -18.49 -13.86
N LYS A 579 13.80 -19.30 -13.13
CA LYS A 579 14.73 -18.85 -12.09
C LYS A 579 16.07 -19.55 -12.28
N THR A 580 17.14 -18.77 -12.13
CA THR A 580 18.49 -19.36 -12.18
C THR A 580 19.46 -18.59 -11.28
N SER A 581 20.37 -19.36 -10.67
CA SER A 581 21.62 -18.86 -10.11
C SER A 581 22.74 -19.52 -10.86
N THR A 582 23.63 -18.74 -11.45
CA THR A 582 24.70 -19.25 -12.29
C THR A 582 25.99 -18.43 -12.11
N TRP A 583 27.06 -18.83 -12.83
CA TRP A 583 28.34 -18.16 -12.74
C TRP A 583 28.88 -18.16 -11.30
N GLU A 584 28.85 -19.33 -10.64
CA GLU A 584 29.28 -19.50 -9.24
C GLU A 584 28.52 -18.56 -8.29
N ASP A 585 27.18 -18.52 -8.42
CA ASP A 585 26.27 -17.63 -7.67
C ASP A 585 26.49 -16.13 -7.86
N LYS A 586 27.23 -15.73 -8.89
CA LYS A 586 27.47 -14.31 -9.24
C LYS A 586 26.38 -13.69 -10.10
N LEU A 587 25.46 -14.48 -10.63
CA LEU A 587 24.31 -14.02 -11.40
C LEU A 587 23.05 -14.72 -10.90
N HIS A 588 22.14 -13.95 -10.34
CA HIS A 588 20.76 -14.36 -10.09
C HIS A 588 19.84 -13.72 -11.14
N PHE A 589 19.01 -14.51 -11.77
CA PHE A 589 18.05 -14.02 -12.76
C PHE A 589 16.71 -14.73 -12.62
N ASN A 590 15.64 -13.94 -12.52
CA ASN A 590 14.26 -14.39 -12.44
C ASN A 590 13.47 -13.75 -13.58
N ALA A 591 12.60 -14.53 -14.21
CA ALA A 591 11.64 -14.06 -15.21
C ALA A 591 10.28 -14.70 -14.96
N ALA A 592 9.20 -13.93 -15.12
CA ALA A 592 7.84 -14.44 -15.05
C ALA A 592 6.98 -13.76 -16.12
N ALA A 593 6.21 -14.54 -16.86
CA ALA A 593 5.17 -14.06 -17.75
C ALA A 593 3.81 -14.53 -17.24
N TYR A 594 2.83 -13.62 -17.19
CA TYR A 594 1.52 -13.92 -16.61
C TYR A 594 0.37 -13.45 -17.48
N LEU A 595 -0.76 -14.16 -17.34
CA LEU A 595 -2.06 -13.81 -17.89
C LEU A 595 -3.11 -14.00 -16.79
N THR A 596 -3.82 -12.94 -16.46
CA THR A 596 -4.77 -12.90 -15.36
C THR A 596 -6.14 -12.45 -15.88
N ASN A 597 -7.18 -13.26 -15.64
CA ASN A 597 -8.57 -12.85 -15.82
C ASN A 597 -9.08 -12.31 -14.48
N TYR A 598 -9.78 -11.18 -14.55
CA TYR A 598 -10.27 -10.46 -13.40
C TYR A 598 -11.77 -10.28 -13.55
N ASP A 599 -12.55 -10.94 -12.69
CA ASP A 599 -14.01 -11.00 -12.74
C ASP A 599 -14.62 -10.22 -11.59
N ASP A 600 -15.76 -9.55 -11.86
CA ASP A 600 -16.53 -8.75 -10.91
C ASP A 600 -15.70 -7.67 -10.18
N ILE A 601 -14.82 -6.97 -10.94
CA ILE A 601 -13.90 -5.97 -10.44
C ILE A 601 -14.64 -4.95 -9.58
N GLN A 602 -14.23 -4.79 -8.32
CA GLN A 602 -14.73 -3.75 -7.44
C GLN A 602 -14.03 -2.43 -7.77
N VAL A 603 -14.80 -1.47 -8.24
CA VAL A 603 -14.32 -0.14 -8.63
C VAL A 603 -14.95 0.93 -7.75
N SER A 604 -14.19 1.97 -7.45
CA SER A 604 -14.73 3.20 -6.87
C SER A 604 -15.24 4.08 -8.02
N ILE A 605 -16.54 4.33 -8.02
CA ILE A 605 -17.24 5.21 -8.96
C ILE A 605 -18.00 6.26 -8.15
N PHE A 606 -18.48 7.30 -8.81
CA PHE A 606 -19.25 8.32 -8.12
C PHE A 606 -20.73 8.22 -8.43
N GLN A 607 -21.55 8.18 -7.39
CA GLN A 607 -22.98 8.38 -7.49
C GLN A 607 -23.32 9.73 -6.89
N SER A 608 -23.58 10.73 -7.73
CA SER A 608 -23.71 12.11 -7.29
C SER A 608 -22.43 12.61 -6.60
N ILE A 609 -22.47 12.90 -5.29
CA ILE A 609 -21.32 13.38 -4.50
C ILE A 609 -20.57 12.25 -3.80
N ALA A 610 -21.14 11.06 -3.75
CA ALA A 610 -20.60 9.98 -2.94
C ALA A 610 -19.70 9.05 -3.75
N PRO A 611 -18.46 8.78 -3.30
CA PRO A 611 -17.65 7.70 -3.86
C PRO A 611 -18.20 6.36 -3.36
N ILE A 612 -18.81 5.59 -4.24
CA ILE A 612 -19.37 4.28 -3.94
C ILE A 612 -18.47 3.17 -4.47
N THR A 613 -18.44 2.03 -3.77
CA THR A 613 -17.83 0.81 -4.28
C THR A 613 -18.91 -0.06 -4.93
N ALA A 614 -18.68 -0.46 -6.17
CA ALA A 614 -19.59 -1.31 -6.95
C ALA A 614 -18.79 -2.29 -7.81
N ASN A 615 -19.44 -3.38 -8.27
CA ASN A 615 -18.86 -4.24 -9.29
C ASN A 615 -18.93 -3.55 -10.64
N GLY A 616 -17.77 -3.32 -11.27
CA GLY A 616 -17.65 -2.54 -12.52
C GLY A 616 -17.61 -3.37 -13.80
N GLY A 617 -17.36 -4.68 -13.70
CA GLY A 617 -17.25 -5.55 -14.87
C GLY A 617 -16.11 -6.55 -14.80
N THR A 618 -15.58 -6.93 -15.96
CA THR A 618 -14.46 -7.87 -16.07
C THR A 618 -13.27 -7.22 -16.75
N GLY A 619 -12.09 -7.74 -16.49
CA GLY A 619 -10.85 -7.25 -17.10
C GLY A 619 -9.83 -8.35 -17.33
N ARG A 620 -8.77 -7.98 -18.01
CA ARG A 620 -7.62 -8.84 -18.25
C ARG A 620 -6.33 -8.10 -18.01
N VAL A 621 -5.41 -8.75 -17.32
CA VAL A 621 -4.07 -8.23 -17.05
C VAL A 621 -3.04 -9.24 -17.55
N LYS A 622 -2.10 -8.80 -18.36
CA LYS A 622 -0.98 -9.62 -18.83
C LYS A 622 0.33 -8.86 -18.73
N GLY A 623 1.41 -9.56 -18.53
CA GLY A 623 2.69 -8.87 -18.38
C GLY A 623 3.89 -9.78 -18.30
N LEU A 624 5.03 -9.11 -18.11
CA LEU A 624 6.34 -9.71 -17.97
C LEU A 624 7.07 -9.04 -16.81
N GLU A 625 7.77 -9.82 -16.02
CA GLU A 625 8.63 -9.36 -14.94
C GLU A 625 10.00 -9.98 -15.09
N LEU A 626 11.04 -9.15 -14.99
CA LEU A 626 12.43 -9.57 -15.01
C LEU A 626 13.15 -8.97 -13.81
N GLU A 627 13.93 -9.78 -13.12
CA GLU A 627 14.78 -9.36 -12.01
C GLU A 627 16.16 -9.97 -12.20
N SER A 628 17.20 -9.16 -12.07
CA SER A 628 18.58 -9.58 -12.22
C SER A 628 19.48 -8.95 -11.17
N GLN A 629 20.37 -9.74 -10.61
CA GLN A 629 21.43 -9.32 -9.70
C GLN A 629 22.73 -9.95 -10.16
N VAL A 630 23.78 -9.13 -10.28
CA VAL A 630 25.07 -9.56 -10.79
C VAL A 630 26.20 -9.02 -9.93
N SER A 631 27.06 -9.90 -9.43
CA SER A 631 28.29 -9.54 -8.71
C SER A 631 29.50 -10.14 -9.44
N PRO A 632 30.05 -9.45 -10.47
CA PRO A 632 31.14 -10.01 -11.30
C PRO A 632 32.46 -10.15 -10.57
N GLY A 633 32.57 -9.65 -9.35
CA GLY A 633 33.78 -9.65 -8.55
C GLY A 633 34.36 -8.25 -8.33
N ASP A 634 35.47 -8.17 -7.63
CA ASP A 634 36.18 -6.92 -7.30
C ASP A 634 35.30 -5.87 -6.61
N GLY A 635 34.28 -6.29 -5.84
CA GLY A 635 33.36 -5.40 -5.13
C GLY A 635 32.29 -4.73 -6.02
N TRP A 636 32.16 -5.10 -7.31
CA TRP A 636 31.07 -4.63 -8.15
C TRP A 636 29.77 -5.40 -7.86
N TYR A 637 28.67 -4.66 -7.84
CA TYR A 637 27.32 -5.22 -7.80
C TYR A 637 26.39 -4.38 -8.68
N PHE A 638 25.58 -5.07 -9.49
CA PHE A 638 24.57 -4.47 -10.35
C PHE A 638 23.22 -5.17 -10.12
N GLU A 639 22.16 -4.41 -10.21
CA GLU A 639 20.81 -4.95 -10.23
C GLU A 639 19.95 -4.24 -11.28
N GLY A 640 19.01 -5.01 -11.85
CA GLY A 640 18.08 -4.48 -12.83
C GLY A 640 16.74 -5.21 -12.72
N ASN A 641 15.67 -4.43 -12.63
CA ASN A 641 14.31 -4.92 -12.52
C ASN A 641 13.46 -4.27 -13.61
N VAL A 642 12.64 -5.06 -14.30
CA VAL A 642 11.72 -4.58 -15.34
C VAL A 642 10.35 -5.19 -15.14
N GLY A 643 9.32 -4.35 -15.12
CA GLY A 643 7.92 -4.74 -15.13
C GLY A 643 7.21 -4.21 -16.37
N LEU A 644 6.51 -5.07 -17.08
CA LEU A 644 5.55 -4.74 -18.13
C LEU A 644 4.17 -5.19 -17.67
N THR A 645 3.18 -4.29 -17.67
CA THR A 645 1.79 -4.61 -17.37
C THR A 645 0.88 -4.00 -18.42
N ASP A 646 0.06 -4.81 -19.05
CA ASP A 646 -1.01 -4.42 -19.96
C ASP A 646 -2.35 -4.87 -19.36
N ALA A 647 -3.12 -3.90 -18.84
CA ALA A 647 -4.40 -4.11 -18.16
C ALA A 647 -5.51 -3.38 -18.90
N TYR A 648 -6.64 -4.04 -19.12
CA TYR A 648 -7.80 -3.48 -19.84
C TYR A 648 -9.10 -4.16 -19.42
N TYR A 649 -10.19 -3.41 -19.49
CA TYR A 649 -11.55 -3.94 -19.30
C TYR A 649 -11.98 -4.77 -20.49
N THR A 650 -12.67 -5.88 -20.24
CA THR A 650 -13.24 -6.77 -21.26
C THR A 650 -14.76 -6.69 -21.32
N SER A 651 -15.39 -6.30 -20.21
CA SER A 651 -16.80 -5.91 -20.14
C SER A 651 -17.02 -4.87 -19.05
N ILE A 652 -18.04 -4.05 -19.20
CA ILE A 652 -18.45 -3.05 -18.21
C ILE A 652 -19.90 -3.34 -17.83
N LEU A 653 -20.21 -3.33 -16.54
CA LEU A 653 -21.55 -3.47 -16.01
C LEU A 653 -22.32 -2.14 -16.12
N PRO A 654 -23.65 -2.17 -16.35
CA PRO A 654 -24.45 -0.94 -16.43
C PRO A 654 -24.43 -0.06 -15.17
N THR A 655 -24.04 -0.63 -14.03
CA THR A 655 -23.88 0.08 -12.75
C THR A 655 -22.64 0.97 -12.70
N ALA A 656 -21.66 0.75 -13.56
CA ALA A 656 -20.41 1.50 -13.63
C ALA A 656 -20.43 2.49 -14.80
N THR A 657 -21.30 3.50 -14.71
CA THR A 657 -21.59 4.45 -15.80
C THR A 657 -20.42 5.36 -16.17
N ASP A 658 -19.47 5.56 -15.25
CA ASP A 658 -18.38 6.53 -15.41
C ASP A 658 -17.12 5.92 -16.04
N ILE A 659 -17.10 4.59 -16.25
CA ILE A 659 -16.01 3.88 -16.93
C ILE A 659 -16.50 3.22 -18.23
N ASN A 660 -15.56 2.94 -19.13
CA ASN A 660 -15.84 2.29 -20.41
C ASN A 660 -14.70 1.35 -20.82
N LEU A 661 -14.82 0.67 -21.95
CA LEU A 661 -13.80 -0.29 -22.41
C LEU A 661 -12.44 0.34 -22.76
N ASP A 662 -12.40 1.64 -23.04
CA ASP A 662 -11.16 2.38 -23.31
C ASP A 662 -10.48 2.90 -22.02
N SER A 663 -11.22 2.89 -20.89
CA SER A 663 -10.69 3.29 -19.59
C SER A 663 -9.51 2.40 -19.19
N LYS A 664 -8.49 3.02 -18.60
CA LYS A 664 -7.30 2.33 -18.08
C LYS A 664 -7.50 2.00 -16.61
N PHE A 665 -6.93 0.90 -16.16
CA PHE A 665 -6.86 0.59 -14.73
C PHE A 665 -6.06 1.66 -14.02
N ALA A 666 -6.57 2.10 -12.86
CA ALA A 666 -5.88 3.06 -12.00
C ALA A 666 -4.52 2.49 -11.54
N PHE A 667 -3.54 3.37 -11.38
CA PHE A 667 -2.20 3.07 -10.87
C PHE A 667 -1.38 2.08 -11.73
N VAL A 668 -1.79 1.79 -12.97
CA VAL A 668 -1.07 0.88 -13.87
C VAL A 668 -0.16 1.66 -14.81
N SER A 669 1.14 1.58 -14.56
CA SER A 669 2.18 1.98 -15.52
C SER A 669 2.47 0.83 -16.46
N LYS A 670 2.50 1.09 -17.78
CA LYS A 670 2.81 0.04 -18.77
C LYS A 670 4.21 -0.51 -18.59
N TRP A 671 5.18 0.35 -18.32
CA TRP A 671 6.57 -0.01 -18.06
C TRP A 671 7.04 0.61 -16.75
N GLN A 672 7.71 -0.21 -15.96
CA GLN A 672 8.48 0.21 -14.78
C GLN A 672 9.84 -0.46 -14.89
N TYR A 673 10.91 0.25 -14.58
CA TYR A 673 12.23 -0.38 -14.45
C TYR A 673 13.10 0.35 -13.44
N LEU A 674 14.02 -0.42 -12.87
CA LEU A 674 15.08 0.04 -12.01
C LEU A 674 16.39 -0.52 -12.55
N ILE A 675 17.43 0.31 -12.57
CA ILE A 675 18.80 -0.10 -12.82
C ILE A 675 19.66 0.54 -11.75
N ALA A 676 20.45 -0.26 -11.05
CA ALA A 676 21.36 0.23 -10.03
C ALA A 676 22.74 -0.44 -10.14
N GLY A 677 23.75 0.29 -9.69
CA GLY A 677 25.11 -0.20 -9.61
C GLY A 677 25.86 0.37 -8.43
N GLN A 678 26.70 -0.44 -7.80
CA GLN A 678 27.59 -0.03 -6.73
C GLN A 678 28.97 -0.66 -6.88
N LYS A 679 29.95 -0.04 -6.24
CA LYS A 679 31.32 -0.52 -6.17
C LYS A 679 31.87 -0.37 -4.76
N GLU A 680 32.31 -1.46 -4.15
CA GLU A 680 33.03 -1.43 -2.87
C GLU A 680 34.52 -1.19 -3.12
N PHE A 681 35.08 -0.20 -2.44
CA PHE A 681 36.50 0.12 -2.42
C PHE A 681 37.05 -0.14 -1.03
N HIS A 682 38.08 -0.98 -0.91
CA HIS A 682 38.81 -1.19 0.32
C HIS A 682 39.89 -0.12 0.50
N LEU A 683 39.95 0.49 1.66
CA LEU A 683 40.97 1.47 2.02
C LEU A 683 42.14 0.81 2.75
N PRO A 684 43.32 1.47 2.85
CA PRO A 684 44.50 0.89 3.45
C PRO A 684 44.35 0.52 4.92
N ASP A 685 43.39 1.10 5.64
CA ASP A 685 43.04 0.81 7.04
C ASP A 685 42.00 -0.29 7.19
N ASN A 686 41.69 -1.01 6.10
CA ASN A 686 40.61 -2.00 5.97
C ASN A 686 39.18 -1.45 6.13
N SER A 687 38.99 -0.13 6.22
CA SER A 687 37.65 0.45 6.06
C SER A 687 37.22 0.40 4.58
N ARG A 688 35.93 0.62 4.33
CA ARG A 688 35.35 0.49 2.98
C ARG A 688 34.55 1.75 2.61
N ILE A 689 34.55 2.08 1.32
CA ILE A 689 33.69 3.10 0.74
C ILE A 689 32.88 2.46 -0.39
N THR A 690 31.57 2.61 -0.33
CA THR A 690 30.63 2.01 -1.29
C THR A 690 29.73 3.10 -1.88
N PRO A 691 30.08 3.72 -3.03
CA PRO A 691 29.15 4.51 -3.83
C PRO A 691 28.13 3.60 -4.52
N ARG A 692 26.86 4.04 -4.52
CA ARG A 692 25.75 3.43 -5.24
C ARG A 692 25.00 4.50 -6.02
N LEU A 693 24.61 4.18 -7.25
CA LEU A 693 23.72 4.97 -8.09
C LEU A 693 22.54 4.10 -8.53
N GLU A 694 21.38 4.72 -8.64
CA GLU A 694 20.12 4.06 -8.96
C GLU A 694 19.29 4.96 -9.88
N TRP A 695 18.80 4.39 -10.98
CA TRP A 695 17.84 5.02 -11.87
C TRP A 695 16.55 4.23 -11.93
N GLN A 696 15.44 4.92 -11.67
CA GLN A 696 14.09 4.39 -11.73
C GLN A 696 13.30 5.11 -12.81
N TYR A 697 12.39 4.40 -13.47
CA TYR A 697 11.51 4.99 -14.47
C TYR A 697 10.13 4.33 -14.45
N ARG A 698 9.09 5.15 -14.64
CA ARG A 698 7.71 4.73 -14.81
C ARG A 698 7.08 5.47 -15.99
N THR A 699 6.31 4.75 -16.81
CA THR A 699 5.46 5.37 -17.84
C THR A 699 4.22 6.01 -17.21
N ALA A 700 3.56 6.87 -17.97
CA ALA A 700 2.35 7.58 -17.52
C ALA A 700 1.24 6.61 -17.06
N TYR A 701 0.46 7.05 -16.06
CA TYR A 701 -0.70 6.32 -15.53
C TYR A 701 -1.75 7.29 -14.98
N PHE A 702 -2.95 6.77 -14.72
CA PHE A 702 -4.03 7.50 -14.06
C PHE A 702 -4.12 7.12 -12.58
N ASN A 703 -4.47 8.07 -11.73
CA ASN A 703 -4.65 7.86 -10.29
C ASN A 703 -6.08 7.39 -9.94
N ASP A 704 -7.01 7.42 -10.89
CA ASP A 704 -8.40 7.01 -10.71
C ASP A 704 -8.89 6.11 -11.87
N ALA A 705 -9.99 5.39 -11.64
CA ALA A 705 -10.64 4.56 -12.65
C ALA A 705 -11.38 5.38 -13.72
N LEU A 706 -11.73 6.63 -13.43
CA LEU A 706 -12.40 7.57 -14.34
C LEU A 706 -11.46 8.09 -15.42
N ASN A 707 -10.16 7.90 -15.24
CA ASN A 707 -9.08 8.43 -16.08
C ASN A 707 -9.10 9.96 -16.19
N THR A 708 -9.29 10.62 -15.06
CA THR A 708 -9.30 12.07 -14.94
C THR A 708 -7.96 12.64 -15.41
N GLN A 709 -7.98 13.42 -16.49
CA GLN A 709 -6.75 13.93 -17.12
C GLN A 709 -5.95 14.86 -16.18
N ALA A 710 -6.64 15.58 -15.32
CA ALA A 710 -5.99 16.46 -14.35
C ALA A 710 -5.21 15.69 -13.26
N GLU A 711 -5.59 14.44 -12.99
CA GLU A 711 -4.91 13.51 -12.07
C GLU A 711 -3.86 12.65 -12.76
N ALA A 712 -3.80 12.65 -14.08
CA ALA A 712 -2.86 11.83 -14.82
C ALA A 712 -1.42 12.15 -14.42
N GLN A 713 -0.66 11.12 -14.06
CA GLN A 713 0.76 11.22 -13.82
C GLN A 713 1.52 11.00 -15.13
N PRO A 714 2.23 12.01 -15.66
CA PRO A 714 3.11 11.82 -16.81
C PRO A 714 4.27 10.88 -16.49
N ALA A 715 4.88 10.31 -17.52
CA ALA A 715 6.08 9.50 -17.37
C ALA A 715 7.20 10.29 -16.67
N TYR A 716 7.91 9.61 -15.75
CA TYR A 716 9.01 10.24 -15.02
C TYR A 716 10.11 9.24 -14.69
N GLY A 717 11.31 9.79 -14.44
CA GLY A 717 12.47 9.04 -13.98
C GLY A 717 13.13 9.74 -12.81
N LEU A 718 13.63 8.95 -11.85
CA LEU A 718 14.29 9.42 -10.64
C LEU A 718 15.73 8.89 -10.61
N LEU A 719 16.67 9.77 -10.29
CA LEU A 719 18.05 9.41 -10.01
C LEU A 719 18.30 9.52 -8.51
N ASN A 720 18.73 8.43 -7.89
CA ASN A 720 19.13 8.37 -6.48
C ASN A 720 20.62 8.02 -6.39
N GLY A 721 21.26 8.44 -5.33
CA GLY A 721 22.65 8.09 -5.05
C GLY A 721 22.95 8.08 -3.59
N LEU A 722 23.85 7.19 -3.16
CA LEU A 722 24.39 7.19 -1.82
C LEU A 722 25.89 6.86 -1.82
N LEU A 723 26.57 7.30 -0.78
CA LEU A 723 27.95 6.99 -0.47
C LEU A 723 28.01 6.51 0.97
N GLN A 724 28.37 5.26 1.17
CA GLN A 724 28.53 4.66 2.47
C GLN A 724 30.01 4.45 2.78
N TRP A 725 30.42 4.85 3.98
CA TRP A 725 31.68 4.46 4.57
C TRP A 725 31.43 3.48 5.70
N THR A 726 32.20 2.41 5.78
CA THR A 726 32.11 1.39 6.84
C THR A 726 33.49 1.19 7.46
N ALA A 727 33.59 1.29 8.78
CA ALA A 727 34.82 1.10 9.52
C ALA A 727 35.37 -0.33 9.36
N ALA A 728 36.67 -0.52 9.54
CA ALA A 728 37.36 -1.81 9.40
C ALA A 728 36.80 -2.94 10.26
N ASN A 729 36.25 -2.62 11.42
CA ASN A 729 35.60 -3.58 12.32
C ASN A 729 34.10 -3.79 12.02
N SER A 730 33.55 -3.15 10.98
CA SER A 730 32.15 -3.16 10.57
C SER A 730 31.13 -2.72 11.65
N LYS A 731 31.63 -2.09 12.75
CA LYS A 731 30.76 -1.66 13.84
C LYS A 731 30.26 -0.22 13.71
N LEU A 732 30.86 0.58 12.86
CA LEU A 732 30.46 1.95 12.61
C LEU A 732 30.35 2.17 11.10
N SER A 733 29.25 2.78 10.66
CA SER A 733 29.06 3.23 9.29
C SER A 733 28.52 4.66 9.24
N ALA A 734 28.85 5.36 8.17
CA ALA A 734 28.33 6.67 7.85
C ALA A 734 27.84 6.66 6.39
N THR A 735 26.61 7.09 6.16
CA THR A 735 26.00 7.16 4.84
C THR A 735 25.60 8.59 4.53
N ALA A 736 25.96 9.07 3.34
CA ALA A 736 25.41 10.32 2.77
C ALA A 736 24.63 9.95 1.51
N GLY A 737 23.38 10.40 1.42
CA GLY A 737 22.50 10.03 0.32
C GLY A 737 21.76 11.23 -0.27
N VAL A 738 21.31 11.05 -1.51
CA VAL A 738 20.40 11.95 -2.21
C VAL A 738 19.32 11.14 -2.92
N LYS A 739 18.06 11.41 -2.58
CA LYS A 739 16.87 10.92 -3.27
C LYS A 739 16.42 11.99 -4.28
N ASN A 740 15.94 11.59 -5.46
CA ASN A 740 15.51 12.50 -6.54
C ASN A 740 16.56 13.58 -6.88
N ALA A 741 17.81 13.17 -7.12
CA ALA A 741 18.95 14.08 -7.34
C ALA A 741 18.72 15.12 -8.46
N LEU A 742 17.90 14.79 -9.45
CA LEU A 742 17.55 15.67 -10.57
C LEU A 742 16.40 16.64 -10.25
N ASN A 743 15.84 16.59 -9.04
CA ASN A 743 14.71 17.41 -8.59
C ASN A 743 13.51 17.31 -9.54
N LYS A 744 13.18 16.09 -9.98
CA LYS A 744 12.04 15.84 -10.86
C LYS A 744 10.74 16.01 -10.08
N GLN A 745 9.87 16.89 -10.53
CA GLN A 745 8.53 17.04 -9.96
C GLN A 745 7.60 15.97 -10.54
N PHE A 746 6.84 15.29 -9.67
CA PHE A 746 5.79 14.34 -10.03
C PHE A 746 4.64 14.39 -9.00
N ILE A 747 3.53 13.75 -9.32
CA ILE A 747 2.37 13.64 -8.42
C ILE A 747 2.54 12.37 -7.61
N ASP A 748 2.68 12.52 -6.28
CA ASP A 748 2.76 11.38 -5.37
C ASP A 748 1.38 10.75 -5.17
N ALA A 749 0.34 11.58 -4.98
CA ALA A 749 -1.05 11.16 -4.95
C ALA A 749 -1.96 12.20 -5.60
N ALA A 750 -3.12 11.77 -6.07
CA ALA A 750 -4.14 12.66 -6.59
C ALA A 750 -5.54 12.18 -6.20
N TYR A 751 -6.43 13.12 -6.00
CA TYR A 751 -7.81 12.85 -5.68
C TYR A 751 -8.75 13.87 -6.33
N PHE A 752 -9.72 13.34 -7.05
CA PHE A 752 -10.81 14.11 -7.64
C PHE A 752 -12.13 13.81 -6.94
N THR A 753 -12.85 14.85 -6.56
CA THR A 753 -14.20 14.72 -6.05
C THR A 753 -15.17 15.27 -7.10
N PRO A 754 -15.72 14.42 -8.00
CA PRO A 754 -16.59 14.86 -9.09
C PRO A 754 -17.75 15.72 -8.58
N GLY A 755 -18.20 15.42 -7.39
CA GLY A 755 -19.29 16.11 -6.76
C GLY A 755 -19.06 17.56 -6.39
N SER A 756 -17.94 17.88 -5.78
CA SER A 756 -17.54 19.21 -5.34
C SER A 756 -16.54 19.89 -6.28
N GLY A 757 -15.95 19.12 -7.20
CA GLY A 757 -15.15 19.64 -8.29
C GLY A 757 -13.64 19.77 -8.07
N PRO A 758 -13.06 19.81 -6.86
CA PRO A 758 -11.62 19.94 -6.68
C PRO A 758 -10.87 18.74 -7.24
N VAL A 759 -9.75 19.03 -7.88
CA VAL A 759 -8.68 18.09 -8.20
C VAL A 759 -7.50 18.43 -7.30
N SER A 760 -7.37 17.68 -6.25
CA SER A 760 -6.31 17.83 -5.26
C SER A 760 -5.17 16.88 -5.59
N ILE A 761 -3.94 17.35 -5.44
CA ILE A 761 -2.75 16.52 -5.59
C ILE A 761 -1.85 16.64 -4.37
N ILE A 762 -1.06 15.61 -4.12
CA ILE A 762 0.11 15.67 -3.26
C ILE A 762 1.32 15.74 -4.20
N PRO A 763 2.04 16.86 -4.28
CA PRO A 763 3.29 16.94 -5.01
C PRO A 763 4.37 16.15 -4.27
N ASP A 764 5.35 15.59 -4.98
CA ASP A 764 6.51 15.02 -4.31
C ASP A 764 7.35 16.09 -3.60
N ARG A 765 8.12 15.70 -2.59
CA ARG A 765 8.99 16.60 -1.83
C ARG A 765 10.16 17.20 -2.66
N GLY A 766 10.39 16.69 -3.87
CA GLY A 766 11.54 17.04 -4.68
C GLY A 766 12.82 16.33 -4.24
N ARG A 767 13.95 17.00 -4.43
CA ARG A 767 15.26 16.46 -4.08
C ARG A 767 15.49 16.49 -2.57
N GLN A 768 15.81 15.32 -2.00
CA GLN A 768 16.11 15.16 -0.57
C GLN A 768 17.54 14.64 -0.42
N TRP A 769 18.29 15.23 0.51
CA TRP A 769 19.58 14.71 0.96
C TRP A 769 19.50 14.29 2.41
N TYR A 770 20.33 13.33 2.80
CA TYR A 770 20.45 12.89 4.19
C TYR A 770 21.88 12.43 4.52
N VAL A 771 22.19 12.47 5.82
CA VAL A 771 23.38 11.85 6.40
C VAL A 771 22.93 10.97 7.55
N MET A 772 23.42 9.74 7.58
CA MET A 772 23.13 8.76 8.62
C MET A 772 24.43 8.25 9.25
N LEU A 773 24.43 8.12 10.57
CA LEU A 773 25.46 7.41 11.34
C LEU A 773 24.82 6.20 11.99
N LYS A 774 25.45 5.03 11.88
CA LYS A 774 24.99 3.79 12.51
C LYS A 774 26.13 3.10 13.23
N THR A 775 25.83 2.55 14.40
CA THR A 775 26.74 1.68 15.16
C THR A 775 26.07 0.35 15.47
N THR A 776 26.88 -0.72 15.46
CA THR A 776 26.50 -2.06 15.93
C THR A 776 27.45 -2.52 17.03
N PHE A 777 26.96 -3.26 18.02
CA PHE A 777 27.76 -3.67 19.17
C PHE A 777 27.39 -5.07 19.67
#